data_097dddf690687abc80baee6aecac471e
#
_entry.id   097dddf690687abc80baee6aecac471e
#
_cell.length_a   1.000
_cell.length_b   1.000
_cell.length_c   1.000
_cell.angle_alpha   90.00
_cell.angle_beta   90.00
_cell.angle_gamma   90.00
#
_symmetry.space_group_name_H-M   'P 1'
#
loop_
_entity.id
_entity.type
_entity.pdbx_description
1 polymer ?
#
loop_
_entity_poly.entity_id
_entity_poly.type
_entity_poly.pdbx_seq_one_letter_code
_entity_poly.pdbx_strand_id
1 'polypeptide(L)'
;MNFDEYSIQFIKGVGDKRAQLFHKLGVYTLQDLIHFYPRKYIDWSKTLSVKDAESGEPAFIKATMITPVKEAKIRKGLTLYKCNFSDGEVVIHVTIFNNEYLAKSLRTFDDYILYGKVDKTFTEASMSSPQIERVENAQGIHPIYPTTNGLSSKIIEKVVSEGLKKAEQIPESLPEYIMQEYGLCSLDFAIKQIHFPTKEENIQIARRRLIFEELLTLQLGLMMLKGARKVQNMQKIRTDYTDEFYSLLPFEPTNAQKKAVADCIGDLMGDRQMNRLVQGDVGSGKTAVAGAVMYSIIKNGYQAAMMAPTEILAAQHYESFCRLFKDVDVRVALLTGSTKATDKREIKRRLLDGEIDLVVGTHALIQNDVEFKRLGLVCTDEQHRFGVEQRSNLAMKGNNPHLLVMSATPIPRTMGLIIYGDLDISILDELPPGRQEIRTDLVTTDYHPRIYKFIKNAIDNGNQAYIVCPLVDDNESDLISAKEYAEELSTKVFDGYSLALLHGKMKPKEKERVMERFANGEVQILVSTTVVEVGVDVPNATIMLIENADRFGLSQLHQLRGRVGRGKDKSFCILVSDNKSEASVERLKIMKSTSDGFKIADYDLKSRGPGDFFGTRQHGLPKLKIADMLEDTGTLTQCQECAGLILRDDPRLDSFPVLCNQISNMFRRSNY
;
A
#
# COMPACT_ATOMS: atom_id res chain seq x y z
N MET A 1 -33.75 -0.01 19.97
CA MET A 1 -32.69 0.67 20.78
C MET A 1 -31.62 1.17 19.85
N ASN A 2 -31.19 2.43 19.95
CA ASN A 2 -30.09 2.93 19.11
C ASN A 2 -28.74 2.56 19.79
N PHE A 3 -28.00 1.63 19.17
CA PHE A 3 -26.73 1.12 19.74
C PHE A 3 -25.61 2.17 19.73
N ASP A 4 -25.66 3.13 18.79
CA ASP A 4 -24.69 4.23 18.67
C ASP A 4 -24.82 5.26 19.81
N GLU A 5 -26.01 5.40 20.37
CA GLU A 5 -26.30 6.33 21.49
C GLU A 5 -26.17 5.69 22.87
N TYR A 6 -26.13 4.34 22.94
CA TYR A 6 -26.04 3.63 24.18
C TYR A 6 -24.61 3.57 24.70
N SER A 7 -24.30 4.42 25.71
CA SER A 7 -22.93 4.48 26.27
C SER A 7 -22.53 3.15 26.91
N ILE A 8 -21.27 2.77 26.74
CA ILE A 8 -20.66 1.57 27.32
C ILE A 8 -20.75 1.57 28.86
N GLN A 9 -20.81 2.74 29.51
CA GLN A 9 -20.91 2.92 30.96
C GLN A 9 -22.15 2.25 31.55
N PHE A 10 -23.22 2.13 30.77
CA PHE A 10 -24.48 1.52 31.21
C PHE A 10 -24.53 0.00 31.04
N ILE A 11 -23.48 -0.61 30.54
CA ILE A 11 -23.38 -2.07 30.43
C ILE A 11 -22.97 -2.63 31.79
N LYS A 12 -23.64 -3.70 32.20
CA LYS A 12 -23.37 -4.38 33.47
C LYS A 12 -21.89 -4.75 33.62
N GLY A 13 -21.27 -4.32 34.69
CA GLY A 13 -19.85 -4.55 34.94
C GLY A 13 -18.90 -3.45 34.43
N VAL A 14 -19.43 -2.38 33.82
CA VAL A 14 -18.68 -1.20 33.40
C VAL A 14 -19.08 -0.01 34.23
N GLY A 15 -18.24 0.39 35.18
CA GLY A 15 -18.36 1.67 35.89
C GLY A 15 -17.41 2.70 35.31
N ASP A 16 -17.43 3.93 35.84
CA ASP A 16 -16.66 5.08 35.28
C ASP A 16 -15.19 4.78 34.99
N LYS A 17 -14.50 4.12 35.93
CA LYS A 17 -13.08 3.77 35.78
C LYS A 17 -12.86 2.79 34.63
N ARG A 18 -13.74 1.79 34.46
CA ARG A 18 -13.62 0.84 33.33
C ARG A 18 -14.03 1.45 32.01
N ALA A 19 -15.03 2.34 32.00
CA ALA A 19 -15.42 3.07 30.81
C ALA A 19 -14.24 3.85 30.23
N GLN A 20 -13.44 4.54 31.05
CA GLN A 20 -12.23 5.22 30.62
C GLN A 20 -11.18 4.28 30.03
N LEU A 21 -11.07 3.04 30.48
CA LEU A 21 -10.18 2.03 29.90
C LEU A 21 -10.70 1.52 28.56
N PHE A 22 -12.01 1.35 28.41
CA PHE A 22 -12.62 1.04 27.11
C PHE A 22 -12.47 2.18 26.12
N HIS A 23 -12.58 3.44 26.56
CA HIS A 23 -12.33 4.62 25.70
C HIS A 23 -10.90 4.63 25.15
N LYS A 24 -9.88 4.19 25.92
CA LYS A 24 -8.51 4.03 25.41
C LYS A 24 -8.38 2.98 24.30
N LEU A 25 -9.30 2.03 24.25
CA LEU A 25 -9.41 1.02 23.18
C LEU A 25 -10.31 1.48 22.01
N GLY A 26 -10.85 2.70 22.08
CA GLY A 26 -11.76 3.24 21.07
C GLY A 26 -13.19 2.74 21.17
N VAL A 27 -13.59 2.19 22.32
CA VAL A 27 -14.94 1.64 22.58
C VAL A 27 -15.70 2.60 23.49
N TYR A 28 -16.69 3.31 22.95
CA TYR A 28 -17.49 4.33 23.61
C TYR A 28 -18.95 3.91 23.81
N THR A 29 -19.48 3.14 22.88
CA THR A 29 -20.90 2.77 22.77
C THR A 29 -21.09 1.25 22.72
N LEU A 30 -22.34 0.80 22.84
CA LEU A 30 -22.70 -0.60 22.61
C LEU A 30 -22.35 -1.03 21.18
N GLN A 31 -22.56 -0.16 20.20
CA GLN A 31 -22.19 -0.41 18.81
C GLN A 31 -20.67 -0.65 18.66
N ASP A 32 -19.84 0.18 19.32
CA ASP A 32 -18.40 -0.05 19.31
C ASP A 32 -18.00 -1.37 19.96
N LEU A 33 -18.68 -1.74 21.03
CA LEU A 33 -18.39 -2.98 21.78
C LEU A 33 -18.70 -4.23 20.96
N ILE A 34 -19.85 -4.32 20.29
CA ILE A 34 -20.22 -5.47 19.46
C ILE A 34 -19.40 -5.58 18.17
N HIS A 35 -18.68 -4.49 17.79
CA HIS A 35 -17.73 -4.48 16.68
C HIS A 35 -16.26 -4.43 17.18
N PHE A 36 -16.03 -4.74 18.44
CA PHE A 36 -14.68 -4.88 18.99
C PHE A 36 -14.25 -6.35 18.92
N TYR A 37 -13.76 -6.77 17.77
CA TYR A 37 -13.53 -8.19 17.46
C TYR A 37 -12.33 -8.80 18.18
N PRO A 38 -12.40 -10.12 18.53
CA PRO A 38 -11.26 -10.86 19.04
C PRO A 38 -10.13 -10.96 18.03
N ARG A 39 -8.89 -11.01 18.53
CA ARG A 39 -7.69 -11.26 17.68
C ARG A 39 -7.43 -12.73 17.45
N LYS A 40 -7.73 -13.57 18.44
CA LYS A 40 -7.46 -15.01 18.45
C LYS A 40 -8.54 -15.73 19.23
N TYR A 41 -8.56 -17.04 19.10
CA TYR A 41 -9.42 -17.92 19.87
C TYR A 41 -8.61 -18.99 20.55
N ILE A 42 -9.04 -19.42 21.73
CA ILE A 42 -8.49 -20.56 22.47
C ILE A 42 -9.60 -21.59 22.62
N ASP A 43 -9.40 -22.75 22.02
CA ASP A 43 -10.33 -23.87 22.16
C ASP A 43 -9.91 -24.75 23.33
N TRP A 44 -10.57 -24.57 24.48
CA TRP A 44 -10.30 -25.33 25.70
C TRP A 44 -10.81 -26.78 25.66
N SER A 45 -11.55 -27.16 24.63
CA SER A 45 -12.03 -28.54 24.46
C SER A 45 -10.97 -29.51 23.96
N LYS A 46 -9.91 -28.99 23.31
CA LYS A 46 -8.84 -29.79 22.68
C LYS A 46 -7.77 -30.20 23.70
N THR A 47 -8.14 -30.92 24.74
CA THR A 47 -7.18 -31.40 25.77
C THR A 47 -6.44 -32.65 25.31
N LEU A 48 -5.15 -32.71 25.61
CA LEU A 48 -4.27 -33.84 25.39
C LEU A 48 -3.80 -34.43 26.73
N SER A 49 -3.35 -35.69 26.76
CA SER A 49 -2.55 -36.20 27.87
C SER A 49 -1.12 -35.64 27.79
N VAL A 50 -0.42 -35.55 28.91
CA VAL A 50 0.99 -35.15 28.91
C VAL A 50 1.84 -36.02 27.99
N LYS A 51 1.50 -37.31 27.88
CA LYS A 51 2.23 -38.26 27.01
C LYS A 51 2.11 -37.91 25.54
N ASP A 52 0.91 -37.49 25.09
CA ASP A 52 0.61 -37.17 23.69
C ASP A 52 1.07 -35.75 23.27
N ALA A 53 1.29 -34.86 24.24
CA ALA A 53 1.79 -33.51 23.94
C ALA A 53 3.23 -33.57 23.42
N GLU A 54 3.57 -32.76 22.40
CA GLU A 54 4.94 -32.63 21.90
C GLU A 54 5.79 -31.78 22.84
N SER A 55 7.02 -32.24 23.15
CA SER A 55 7.91 -31.48 24.03
C SER A 55 8.39 -30.21 23.33
N GLY A 56 8.23 -29.08 24.01
CA GLY A 56 8.59 -27.79 23.46
C GLY A 56 7.46 -27.05 22.76
N GLU A 57 6.29 -27.67 22.54
CA GLU A 57 5.13 -27.07 21.89
C GLU A 57 4.02 -26.74 22.89
N PRO A 58 3.15 -25.75 22.60
CA PRO A 58 1.98 -25.41 23.43
C PRO A 58 0.92 -26.51 23.34
N ALA A 59 0.42 -26.96 24.49
CA ALA A 59 -0.66 -27.93 24.56
C ALA A 59 -1.67 -27.61 25.68
N PHE A 60 -2.89 -28.12 25.53
CA PHE A 60 -3.92 -28.10 26.56
C PHE A 60 -3.88 -29.40 27.36
N ILE A 61 -3.53 -29.30 28.63
CA ILE A 61 -3.44 -30.48 29.51
C ILE A 61 -4.51 -30.38 30.59
N LYS A 62 -5.41 -31.35 30.64
CA LYS A 62 -6.32 -31.50 31.77
C LYS A 62 -5.59 -32.18 32.92
N ALA A 63 -5.54 -31.52 34.10
CA ALA A 63 -4.80 -32.01 35.25
C ALA A 63 -5.42 -31.57 36.57
N THR A 64 -5.29 -32.39 37.58
CA THR A 64 -5.70 -32.12 38.96
C THR A 64 -4.53 -31.53 39.76
N MET A 65 -4.76 -30.47 40.51
CA MET A 65 -3.75 -29.88 41.38
C MET A 65 -3.46 -30.78 42.57
N ILE A 66 -2.22 -31.24 42.72
CA ILE A 66 -1.84 -32.24 43.75
C ILE A 66 -1.04 -31.66 44.92
N THR A 67 -0.47 -30.45 44.75
CA THR A 67 0.25 -29.76 45.84
C THR A 67 -0.20 -28.32 46.02
N PRO A 68 -0.24 -27.80 47.26
CA PRO A 68 -0.52 -26.37 47.46
C PRO A 68 0.56 -25.50 46.84
N VAL A 69 0.19 -24.25 46.52
CA VAL A 69 1.11 -23.27 45.93
C VAL A 69 2.17 -22.88 46.97
N LYS A 70 3.44 -22.99 46.59
CA LYS A 70 4.59 -22.53 47.39
C LYS A 70 5.12 -21.22 46.77
N GLU A 71 5.19 -20.17 47.59
CA GLU A 71 5.77 -18.89 47.24
C GLU A 71 7.31 -18.91 47.44
N ALA A 72 8.05 -18.41 46.46
CA ALA A 72 9.49 -18.23 46.54
C ALA A 72 9.86 -16.84 46.03
N LYS A 73 10.32 -15.95 46.91
CA LYS A 73 10.85 -14.62 46.53
C LYS A 73 12.29 -14.73 46.12
N ILE A 74 12.61 -14.53 44.86
CA ILE A 74 13.96 -14.69 44.29
C ILE A 74 14.76 -13.38 44.41
N ARG A 75 14.12 -12.26 44.05
CA ARG A 75 14.70 -10.91 44.13
C ARG A 75 13.61 -9.85 44.14
N LYS A 76 13.95 -8.59 44.42
CA LYS A 76 12.98 -7.48 44.37
C LYS A 76 12.32 -7.42 43.01
N GLY A 77 11.02 -7.55 42.94
CA GLY A 77 10.21 -7.57 41.69
C GLY A 77 10.07 -8.95 41.01
N LEU A 78 10.63 -10.05 41.58
CA LEU A 78 10.47 -11.39 41.03
C LEU A 78 10.05 -12.38 42.15
N THR A 79 8.80 -12.77 42.15
CA THR A 79 8.23 -13.79 43.00
C THR A 79 7.76 -14.98 42.13
N LEU A 80 8.16 -16.17 42.49
CA LEU A 80 7.72 -17.42 41.87
C LEU A 80 6.70 -18.11 42.74
N TYR A 81 5.65 -18.64 42.11
CA TYR A 81 4.67 -19.50 42.74
C TYR A 81 4.77 -20.87 42.09
N LYS A 82 5.13 -21.90 42.84
CA LYS A 82 5.33 -23.26 42.37
C LYS A 82 4.25 -24.18 42.93
N CYS A 83 3.68 -25.00 42.06
CA CYS A 83 2.72 -26.05 42.40
C CYS A 83 2.82 -27.19 41.41
N ASN A 84 2.31 -28.36 41.80
CA ASN A 84 2.31 -29.56 40.96
C ASN A 84 0.88 -29.94 40.63
N PHE A 85 0.72 -30.38 39.38
CA PHE A 85 -0.50 -30.97 38.85
C PHE A 85 -0.21 -32.37 38.38
N SER A 86 -1.25 -33.19 38.18
CA SER A 86 -1.15 -34.51 37.60
C SER A 86 -2.31 -34.75 36.65
N ASP A 87 -2.03 -35.34 35.47
CA ASP A 87 -3.05 -35.85 34.56
C ASP A 87 -3.51 -37.29 34.87
N GLY A 88 -3.05 -37.80 36.02
CA GLY A 88 -3.28 -39.18 36.44
C GLY A 88 -2.11 -40.12 36.19
N GLU A 89 -1.21 -39.76 35.26
CA GLU A 89 -0.05 -40.60 34.88
C GLU A 89 1.28 -39.90 35.10
N VAL A 90 1.34 -38.60 34.81
CA VAL A 90 2.56 -37.77 34.87
C VAL A 90 2.38 -36.58 35.79
N VAL A 91 3.43 -36.26 36.54
CA VAL A 91 3.45 -35.03 37.39
C VAL A 91 3.95 -33.88 36.55
N ILE A 92 3.20 -32.76 36.62
CA ILE A 92 3.48 -31.51 35.89
C ILE A 92 3.92 -30.44 36.91
N HIS A 93 5.15 -29.94 36.79
CA HIS A 93 5.68 -28.88 37.62
C HIS A 93 5.30 -27.52 37.00
N VAL A 94 4.41 -26.79 37.65
CA VAL A 94 3.98 -25.47 37.20
C VAL A 94 4.68 -24.37 37.97
N THR A 95 5.27 -23.42 37.25
CA THR A 95 5.88 -22.21 37.82
C THR A 95 5.16 -20.99 37.29
N ILE A 96 4.58 -20.17 38.17
CA ILE A 96 3.88 -18.94 37.85
C ILE A 96 4.73 -17.74 38.31
N PHE A 97 4.92 -16.76 37.40
CA PHE A 97 5.75 -15.57 37.68
C PHE A 97 4.87 -14.37 38.03
N ASN A 98 5.16 -13.72 39.16
CA ASN A 98 4.58 -12.45 39.59
C ASN A 98 3.02 -12.36 39.59
N ASN A 99 2.31 -13.47 39.58
CA ASN A 99 0.85 -13.51 39.55
C ASN A 99 0.26 -14.08 40.86
N GLU A 100 0.30 -13.27 41.92
CA GLU A 100 -0.22 -13.62 43.24
C GLU A 100 -1.72 -13.94 43.21
N TYR A 101 -2.48 -13.19 42.38
CA TYR A 101 -3.94 -13.39 42.30
C TYR A 101 -4.27 -14.79 41.75
N LEU A 102 -3.60 -15.22 40.65
CA LEU A 102 -3.79 -16.57 40.12
C LEU A 102 -3.38 -17.62 41.16
N ALA A 103 -2.21 -17.46 41.78
CA ALA A 103 -1.68 -18.38 42.75
C ALA A 103 -2.65 -18.59 43.96
N LYS A 104 -3.28 -17.51 44.44
CA LYS A 104 -4.28 -17.56 45.54
C LYS A 104 -5.63 -18.12 45.10
N SER A 105 -5.96 -18.11 43.80
CA SER A 105 -7.23 -18.63 43.29
C SER A 105 -7.22 -20.16 43.08
N LEU A 106 -6.05 -20.78 43.05
CA LEU A 106 -5.88 -22.23 42.87
C LEU A 106 -6.20 -23.00 44.15
N ARG A 107 -6.89 -24.12 44.00
CA ARG A 107 -7.26 -25.01 45.09
C ARG A 107 -6.75 -26.41 44.84
N THR A 108 -6.15 -27.01 45.87
CA THR A 108 -5.67 -28.40 45.81
C THR A 108 -6.85 -29.34 45.62
N PHE A 109 -6.67 -30.35 44.79
CA PHE A 109 -7.64 -31.37 44.38
C PHE A 109 -8.79 -30.90 43.49
N ASP A 110 -8.74 -29.63 42.99
CA ASP A 110 -9.62 -29.19 41.92
C ASP A 110 -8.97 -29.55 40.55
N ASP A 111 -9.83 -29.75 39.55
CA ASP A 111 -9.44 -30.01 38.17
C ASP A 111 -9.29 -28.72 37.37
N TYR A 112 -8.20 -28.64 36.61
CA TYR A 112 -7.84 -27.49 35.77
C TYR A 112 -7.47 -27.93 34.39
N ILE A 113 -7.58 -27.02 33.41
CA ILE A 113 -6.92 -27.14 32.13
C ILE A 113 -5.77 -26.14 32.12
N LEU A 114 -4.59 -26.64 31.81
CA LEU A 114 -3.34 -25.89 31.68
C LEU A 114 -3.04 -25.69 30.19
N TYR A 115 -2.86 -24.45 29.75
CA TYR A 115 -2.45 -24.16 28.37
C TYR A 115 -1.11 -23.43 28.36
N GLY A 116 -0.15 -23.99 27.68
CA GLY A 116 1.19 -23.43 27.56
C GLY A 116 2.19 -24.44 26.99
N LYS A 117 3.43 -23.96 26.83
CA LYS A 117 4.53 -24.82 26.38
C LYS A 117 4.81 -25.90 27.41
N VAL A 118 4.85 -27.15 26.94
CA VAL A 118 5.12 -28.36 27.75
C VAL A 118 6.55 -28.82 27.51
N ASP A 119 7.42 -28.69 28.51
CA ASP A 119 8.76 -29.26 28.45
C ASP A 119 8.75 -30.62 29.16
N LYS A 120 9.05 -31.74 28.45
CA LYS A 120 8.98 -33.10 28.96
C LYS A 120 10.35 -33.70 29.20
N THR A 121 10.45 -34.48 30.29
CA THR A 121 11.46 -35.51 30.51
C THR A 121 10.78 -36.86 30.53
N PHE A 122 11.53 -37.97 30.74
CA PHE A 122 10.99 -39.33 30.74
C PHE A 122 9.92 -39.58 31.85
N THR A 123 9.99 -38.85 32.96
CA THR A 123 9.15 -39.08 34.15
C THR A 123 8.35 -37.87 34.60
N GLU A 124 8.68 -36.67 34.13
CA GLU A 124 8.11 -35.41 34.60
C GLU A 124 7.90 -34.47 33.44
N ALA A 125 6.96 -33.54 33.61
CA ALA A 125 6.74 -32.45 32.73
C ALA A 125 6.82 -31.09 33.48
N SER A 126 7.15 -30.01 32.78
CA SER A 126 7.15 -28.70 33.35
C SER A 126 6.48 -27.69 32.43
N MET A 127 5.80 -26.70 33.02
CA MET A 127 5.16 -25.60 32.33
C MET A 127 5.50 -24.27 33.02
N SER A 128 5.95 -23.31 32.24
CA SER A 128 6.30 -21.96 32.73
C SER A 128 5.17 -20.97 32.41
N SER A 129 4.55 -20.41 33.42
CA SER A 129 3.40 -19.47 33.34
C SER A 129 2.30 -19.93 32.38
N PRO A 130 1.79 -21.18 32.50
CA PRO A 130 0.65 -21.59 31.70
C PRO A 130 -0.58 -20.72 32.02
N GLN A 131 -1.47 -20.60 31.06
CA GLN A 131 -2.84 -20.16 31.35
C GLN A 131 -3.54 -21.30 32.08
N ILE A 132 -4.16 -21.01 33.22
CA ILE A 132 -4.82 -22.01 34.06
C ILE A 132 -6.29 -21.65 34.21
N GLU A 133 -7.17 -22.55 33.84
CA GLU A 133 -8.61 -22.39 33.97
C GLU A 133 -9.22 -23.60 34.65
N ARG A 134 -10.26 -23.39 35.45
CA ARG A 134 -11.04 -24.51 36.00
C ARG A 134 -11.80 -25.23 34.89
N VAL A 135 -11.88 -26.55 34.95
CA VAL A 135 -12.59 -27.37 33.93
C VAL A 135 -14.03 -26.90 33.72
N GLU A 136 -14.71 -26.44 34.82
CA GLU A 136 -16.09 -25.91 34.76
C GLU A 136 -16.21 -24.65 33.86
N ASN A 137 -15.16 -23.84 33.81
CA ASN A 137 -15.10 -22.57 33.04
C ASN A 137 -14.39 -22.71 31.71
N ALA A 138 -13.67 -23.81 31.49
CA ALA A 138 -12.87 -24.09 30.30
C ALA A 138 -13.68 -24.96 29.33
N GLN A 139 -14.86 -24.49 28.91
CA GLN A 139 -15.71 -25.20 27.95
C GLN A 139 -15.84 -24.42 26.68
N GLY A 140 -15.48 -25.05 25.54
CA GLY A 140 -15.66 -24.48 24.21
C GLY A 140 -14.55 -23.49 23.80
N ILE A 141 -14.88 -22.65 22.84
CA ILE A 141 -13.95 -21.74 22.19
C ILE A 141 -14.09 -20.34 22.82
N HIS A 142 -13.02 -19.83 23.43
CA HIS A 142 -12.99 -18.51 24.08
C HIS A 142 -12.25 -17.47 23.24
N PRO A 143 -12.79 -16.27 23.12
CA PRO A 143 -12.18 -15.16 22.38
C PRO A 143 -11.04 -14.50 23.17
N ILE A 144 -9.98 -14.12 22.49
CA ILE A 144 -8.89 -13.28 23.02
C ILE A 144 -8.96 -11.89 22.43
N TYR A 145 -9.31 -10.90 23.24
CA TYR A 145 -9.43 -9.50 22.82
C TYR A 145 -8.11 -8.73 22.95
N PRO A 146 -7.96 -7.63 22.18
CA PRO A 146 -6.93 -6.62 22.44
C PRO A 146 -7.11 -6.04 23.84
N THR A 147 -6.03 -5.89 24.60
CA THR A 147 -6.05 -5.45 26.00
C THR A 147 -5.33 -4.12 26.19
N THR A 148 -5.62 -3.44 27.29
CA THR A 148 -4.85 -2.30 27.78
C THR A 148 -4.54 -2.49 29.28
N ASN A 149 -3.61 -1.70 29.80
CA ASN A 149 -3.23 -1.81 31.21
C ASN A 149 -4.45 -1.60 32.12
N GLY A 150 -4.77 -2.58 32.98
CA GLY A 150 -5.93 -2.60 33.83
C GLY A 150 -7.22 -3.19 33.25
N LEU A 151 -7.23 -3.63 31.96
CA LEU A 151 -8.38 -4.27 31.33
C LEU A 151 -7.95 -5.57 30.63
N SER A 152 -8.23 -6.72 31.26
CA SER A 152 -7.89 -8.04 30.75
C SER A 152 -8.93 -8.55 29.72
N SER A 153 -8.51 -9.50 28.85
CA SER A 153 -9.41 -10.13 27.87
C SER A 153 -10.64 -10.77 28.52
N LYS A 154 -10.51 -11.42 29.69
CA LYS A 154 -11.64 -11.99 30.43
C LYS A 154 -12.67 -10.94 30.89
N ILE A 155 -12.21 -9.74 31.26
CA ILE A 155 -13.15 -8.65 31.63
C ILE A 155 -13.88 -8.18 30.38
N ILE A 156 -13.17 -8.01 29.25
CA ILE A 156 -13.77 -7.62 27.98
C ILE A 156 -14.79 -8.65 27.52
N GLU A 157 -14.43 -9.94 27.55
CA GLU A 157 -15.33 -11.06 27.22
C GLU A 157 -16.65 -11.00 28.01
N LYS A 158 -16.58 -10.79 29.34
CA LYS A 158 -17.77 -10.65 30.18
C LYS A 158 -18.61 -9.44 29.78
N VAL A 159 -17.98 -8.30 29.51
CA VAL A 159 -18.69 -7.08 29.12
C VAL A 159 -19.35 -7.23 27.76
N VAL A 160 -18.66 -7.87 26.78
CA VAL A 160 -19.23 -8.21 25.47
C VAL A 160 -20.43 -9.14 25.61
N SER A 161 -20.35 -10.16 26.48
CA SER A 161 -21.49 -11.06 26.74
C SER A 161 -22.69 -10.31 27.28
N GLU A 162 -22.51 -9.39 28.26
CA GLU A 162 -23.61 -8.57 28.77
C GLU A 162 -24.13 -7.56 27.73
N GLY A 163 -23.23 -7.03 26.88
CA GLY A 163 -23.61 -6.16 25.77
C GLY A 163 -24.48 -6.88 24.72
N LEU A 164 -24.11 -8.10 24.34
CA LEU A 164 -24.90 -8.92 23.39
C LEU A 164 -26.27 -9.32 23.97
N LYS A 165 -26.36 -9.62 25.26
CA LYS A 165 -27.67 -9.83 25.95
C LYS A 165 -28.54 -8.58 25.89
N LYS A 166 -27.93 -7.40 26.01
CA LYS A 166 -28.63 -6.12 25.97
C LYS A 166 -29.09 -5.77 24.53
N ALA A 167 -28.30 -6.17 23.52
CA ALA A 167 -28.64 -5.96 22.13
C ALA A 167 -29.81 -6.84 21.66
N GLU A 168 -30.09 -7.96 22.35
CA GLU A 168 -31.15 -8.95 22.04
C GLU A 168 -31.08 -9.45 20.57
N GLN A 169 -31.48 -8.63 19.63
CA GLN A 169 -31.41 -8.91 18.18
C GLN A 169 -30.72 -7.77 17.47
N ILE A 170 -29.74 -8.11 16.64
CA ILE A 170 -28.99 -7.15 15.83
C ILE A 170 -29.71 -6.99 14.49
N PRO A 171 -30.14 -5.78 14.11
CA PRO A 171 -30.87 -5.56 12.86
C PRO A 171 -29.98 -5.86 11.66
N GLU A 172 -30.56 -6.49 10.63
CA GLU A 172 -29.87 -6.81 9.41
C GLU A 172 -29.59 -5.54 8.58
N SER A 173 -28.38 -5.45 8.05
CA SER A 173 -27.91 -4.33 7.23
C SER A 173 -28.04 -4.60 5.75
N LEU A 174 -27.97 -5.87 5.32
CA LEU A 174 -28.01 -6.28 3.92
C LEU A 174 -29.37 -6.86 3.55
N PRO A 175 -29.87 -6.58 2.34
CA PRO A 175 -31.09 -7.21 1.85
C PRO A 175 -30.88 -8.71 1.58
N GLU A 176 -31.96 -9.46 1.67
CA GLU A 176 -31.95 -10.91 1.55
C GLU A 176 -31.36 -11.41 0.23
N TYR A 177 -31.63 -10.73 -0.89
CA TYR A 177 -31.11 -11.10 -2.20
C TYR A 177 -29.57 -11.03 -2.27
N ILE A 178 -28.94 -10.05 -1.60
CA ILE A 178 -27.47 -9.94 -1.51
C ILE A 178 -26.92 -11.09 -0.65
N MET A 179 -27.57 -11.37 0.48
CA MET A 179 -27.14 -12.47 1.34
C MET A 179 -27.19 -13.81 0.63
N GLN A 180 -28.22 -14.06 -0.18
CA GLN A 180 -28.37 -15.29 -0.96
C GLN A 180 -27.34 -15.36 -2.10
N GLU A 181 -27.13 -14.28 -2.86
CA GLU A 181 -26.19 -14.23 -3.99
C GLU A 181 -24.75 -14.51 -3.56
N TYR A 182 -24.32 -13.92 -2.44
CA TYR A 182 -22.95 -14.07 -1.94
C TYR A 182 -22.79 -15.15 -0.86
N GLY A 183 -23.85 -15.88 -0.53
CA GLY A 183 -23.84 -16.96 0.47
C GLY A 183 -23.46 -16.49 1.86
N LEU A 184 -24.06 -15.40 2.33
CA LEU A 184 -23.76 -14.75 3.61
C LEU A 184 -24.75 -15.15 4.70
N CYS A 185 -24.28 -15.33 5.92
CA CYS A 185 -25.16 -15.52 7.08
C CYS A 185 -25.74 -14.17 7.56
N SER A 186 -26.76 -14.21 8.43
CA SER A 186 -27.31 -13.00 9.04
C SER A 186 -26.31 -12.27 9.93
N LEU A 187 -26.46 -10.95 10.07
CA LEU A 187 -25.57 -10.12 10.90
C LEU A 187 -25.63 -10.54 12.37
N ASP A 188 -26.82 -10.85 12.87
CA ASP A 188 -27.01 -11.33 14.26
C ASP A 188 -26.23 -12.63 14.52
N PHE A 189 -26.30 -13.60 13.60
CA PHE A 189 -25.50 -14.82 13.69
C PHE A 189 -24.01 -14.49 13.65
N ALA A 190 -23.57 -13.67 12.70
CA ALA A 190 -22.16 -13.34 12.53
C ALA A 190 -21.57 -12.68 13.79
N ILE A 191 -22.24 -11.67 14.33
CA ILE A 191 -21.78 -10.98 15.56
C ILE A 191 -21.76 -11.92 16.77
N LYS A 192 -22.78 -12.76 16.94
CA LYS A 192 -22.79 -13.72 18.05
C LYS A 192 -21.68 -14.76 17.91
N GLN A 193 -21.47 -15.32 16.71
CA GLN A 193 -20.48 -16.36 16.48
C GLN A 193 -19.04 -15.83 16.42
N ILE A 194 -18.80 -14.57 16.06
CA ILE A 194 -17.46 -13.98 16.12
C ILE A 194 -17.00 -13.75 17.57
N HIS A 195 -17.92 -13.50 18.49
CA HIS A 195 -17.61 -13.31 19.91
C HIS A 195 -17.66 -14.61 20.71
N PHE A 196 -18.68 -15.43 20.48
CA PHE A 196 -18.91 -16.69 21.21
C PHE A 196 -19.22 -17.83 20.23
N PRO A 197 -18.19 -18.31 19.52
CA PRO A 197 -18.37 -19.34 18.53
C PRO A 197 -18.76 -20.68 19.15
N THR A 198 -19.79 -21.32 18.62
CA THR A 198 -20.23 -22.65 19.04
C THR A 198 -19.38 -23.75 18.40
N LYS A 199 -18.78 -23.47 17.21
CA LYS A 199 -17.86 -24.34 16.45
C LYS A 199 -16.83 -23.51 15.74
N GLU A 200 -15.67 -24.09 15.44
CA GLU A 200 -14.58 -23.42 14.71
C GLU A 200 -15.01 -22.95 13.30
N GLU A 201 -15.83 -23.76 12.61
CA GLU A 201 -16.38 -23.42 11.30
C GLU A 201 -17.22 -22.13 11.33
N ASN A 202 -17.98 -21.90 12.40
CA ASN A 202 -18.82 -20.72 12.54
C ASN A 202 -18.02 -19.41 12.62
N ILE A 203 -16.76 -19.49 13.09
CA ILE A 203 -15.84 -18.33 13.07
C ILE A 203 -15.59 -17.90 11.65
N GLN A 204 -15.33 -18.83 10.73
CA GLN A 204 -15.04 -18.52 9.33
C GLN A 204 -16.29 -17.97 8.62
N ILE A 205 -17.46 -18.56 8.88
CA ILE A 205 -18.74 -18.08 8.33
C ILE A 205 -19.02 -16.64 8.81
N ALA A 206 -18.83 -16.38 10.11
CA ALA A 206 -19.02 -15.06 10.69
C ALA A 206 -18.01 -14.03 10.15
N ARG A 207 -16.71 -14.39 10.08
CA ARG A 207 -15.68 -13.54 9.51
C ARG A 207 -16.02 -13.13 8.07
N ARG A 208 -16.38 -14.09 7.22
CA ARG A 208 -16.73 -13.81 5.81
C ARG A 208 -17.85 -12.77 5.71
N ARG A 209 -18.90 -12.92 6.54
CA ARG A 209 -20.02 -11.96 6.58
C ARG A 209 -19.58 -10.56 7.00
N LEU A 210 -18.79 -10.46 8.07
CA LEU A 210 -18.34 -9.18 8.64
C LEU A 210 -17.32 -8.48 7.73
N ILE A 211 -16.43 -9.24 7.09
CA ILE A 211 -15.48 -8.74 6.10
C ILE A 211 -16.22 -8.17 4.89
N PHE A 212 -17.20 -8.92 4.36
CA PHE A 212 -18.02 -8.45 3.23
C PHE A 212 -18.74 -7.15 3.56
N GLU A 213 -19.38 -7.06 4.72
CA GLU A 213 -20.09 -5.85 5.15
C GLU A 213 -19.16 -4.65 5.30
N GLU A 214 -18.01 -4.83 5.92
CA GLU A 214 -17.04 -3.75 6.12
C GLU A 214 -16.48 -3.24 4.78
N LEU A 215 -16.14 -4.15 3.87
CA LEU A 215 -15.64 -3.80 2.53
C LEU A 215 -16.73 -3.20 1.64
N LEU A 216 -17.96 -3.70 1.71
CA LEU A 216 -19.09 -3.13 0.97
C LEU A 216 -19.39 -1.70 1.45
N THR A 217 -19.42 -1.48 2.76
CA THR A 217 -19.62 -0.15 3.36
C THR A 217 -18.54 0.83 2.89
N LEU A 218 -17.28 0.38 2.84
CA LEU A 218 -16.17 1.17 2.32
C LEU A 218 -16.37 1.50 0.84
N GLN A 219 -16.70 0.51 0.00
CA GLN A 219 -16.87 0.71 -1.44
C GLN A 219 -18.06 1.62 -1.76
N LEU A 220 -19.19 1.44 -1.09
CA LEU A 220 -20.35 2.32 -1.22
C LEU A 220 -20.00 3.76 -0.86
N GLY A 221 -19.32 3.98 0.28
CA GLY A 221 -18.91 5.32 0.69
C GLY A 221 -17.97 5.99 -0.30
N LEU A 222 -16.95 5.26 -0.80
CA LEU A 222 -16.03 5.78 -1.81
C LEU A 222 -16.77 6.11 -3.13
N MET A 223 -17.66 5.23 -3.59
CA MET A 223 -18.44 5.47 -4.82
C MET A 223 -19.42 6.63 -4.67
N MET A 224 -20.05 6.79 -3.51
CA MET A 224 -20.92 7.93 -3.22
C MET A 224 -20.14 9.26 -3.19
N LEU A 225 -18.97 9.28 -2.55
CA LEU A 225 -18.08 10.46 -2.56
C LEU A 225 -17.66 10.81 -3.99
N LYS A 226 -17.31 9.81 -4.80
CA LYS A 226 -17.02 9.97 -6.23
C LYS A 226 -18.26 10.48 -6.99
N GLY A 227 -19.43 9.95 -6.70
CA GLY A 227 -20.71 10.37 -7.28
C GLY A 227 -21.07 11.83 -6.96
N ALA A 228 -20.85 12.24 -5.71
CA ALA A 228 -21.12 13.60 -5.25
C ALA A 228 -20.18 14.66 -5.88
N ARG A 229 -18.96 14.26 -6.27
CA ARG A 229 -17.95 15.12 -6.94
C ARG A 229 -18.08 15.12 -8.46
N LYS A 230 -19.15 14.57 -9.03
CA LYS A 230 -19.36 14.55 -10.50
C LYS A 230 -19.59 15.97 -11.03
N VAL A 231 -18.51 16.56 -11.54
CA VAL A 231 -18.54 17.85 -12.21
C VAL A 231 -19.00 17.66 -13.65
N GLN A 232 -19.86 18.56 -14.14
CA GLN A 232 -20.32 18.54 -15.52
C GLN A 232 -19.13 18.80 -16.46
N ASN A 233 -19.10 18.07 -17.57
CA ASN A 233 -18.09 18.25 -18.61
C ASN A 233 -18.35 19.55 -19.40
N MET A 234 -17.58 20.57 -19.11
CA MET A 234 -17.66 21.88 -19.79
C MET A 234 -16.74 21.95 -21.02
N GLN A 235 -15.81 20.99 -21.18
CA GLN A 235 -14.86 20.89 -22.30
C GLN A 235 -15.07 19.65 -23.14
N LYS A 236 -16.33 19.31 -23.37
CA LYS A 236 -16.72 18.12 -24.15
C LYS A 236 -16.17 18.20 -25.58
N ILE A 237 -15.42 17.17 -25.97
CA ILE A 237 -14.95 17.05 -27.36
C ILE A 237 -16.07 16.49 -28.26
N ARG A 238 -16.02 16.86 -29.53
CA ARG A 238 -17.01 16.44 -30.53
C ARG A 238 -16.47 15.36 -31.47
N THR A 239 -15.18 15.41 -31.73
CA THR A 239 -14.51 14.53 -32.70
C THR A 239 -13.36 13.80 -32.06
N ASP A 240 -13.28 12.50 -32.30
CA ASP A 240 -12.15 11.66 -31.93
C ASP A 240 -11.08 11.77 -33.03
N TYR A 241 -9.85 12.13 -32.61
CA TYR A 241 -8.68 12.21 -33.49
C TYR A 241 -7.63 11.14 -33.17
N THR A 242 -8.03 10.04 -32.53
CA THR A 242 -7.12 8.98 -32.10
C THR A 242 -6.41 8.31 -33.27
N ASP A 243 -7.12 7.99 -34.34
CA ASP A 243 -6.51 7.33 -35.53
C ASP A 243 -5.52 8.24 -36.23
N GLU A 244 -5.81 9.56 -36.33
CA GLU A 244 -4.87 10.55 -36.86
C GLU A 244 -3.61 10.60 -35.99
N PHE A 245 -3.75 10.60 -34.65
CA PHE A 245 -2.62 10.57 -33.73
C PHE A 245 -1.78 9.28 -33.87
N TYR A 246 -2.43 8.11 -33.99
CA TYR A 246 -1.71 6.84 -34.15
C TYR A 246 -0.84 6.83 -35.42
N SER A 247 -1.24 7.52 -36.48
CA SER A 247 -0.44 7.64 -37.67
C SER A 247 0.85 8.46 -37.48
N LEU A 248 0.93 9.30 -36.44
CA LEU A 248 2.13 10.07 -36.07
C LEU A 248 3.13 9.26 -35.24
N LEU A 249 2.71 8.13 -34.66
CA LEU A 249 3.59 7.34 -33.82
C LEU A 249 4.59 6.53 -34.65
N PRO A 250 5.87 6.42 -34.24
CA PRO A 250 6.87 5.60 -34.93
C PRO A 250 6.71 4.09 -34.63
N PHE A 251 5.68 3.68 -33.91
CA PHE A 251 5.39 2.31 -33.50
C PHE A 251 3.88 2.08 -33.42
N GLU A 252 3.46 0.82 -33.50
CA GLU A 252 2.06 0.46 -33.29
C GLU A 252 1.73 0.39 -31.80
N PRO A 253 0.65 1.07 -31.32
CA PRO A 253 0.22 1.00 -29.93
C PRO A 253 -0.24 -0.40 -29.53
N THR A 254 0.07 -0.81 -28.29
CA THR A 254 -0.41 -2.06 -27.72
C THR A 254 -1.94 -2.03 -27.48
N ASN A 255 -2.54 -3.21 -27.30
CA ASN A 255 -3.98 -3.29 -27.02
C ASN A 255 -4.33 -2.58 -25.69
N ALA A 256 -3.47 -2.69 -24.68
CA ALA A 256 -3.67 -1.99 -23.39
C ALA A 256 -3.61 -0.46 -23.57
N GLN A 257 -2.71 0.07 -24.42
CA GLN A 257 -2.65 1.49 -24.75
C GLN A 257 -3.88 1.94 -25.54
N LYS A 258 -4.30 1.18 -26.57
CA LYS A 258 -5.52 1.48 -27.35
C LYS A 258 -6.76 1.52 -26.44
N LYS A 259 -6.89 0.56 -25.53
CA LYS A 259 -7.98 0.52 -24.55
C LYS A 259 -7.95 1.73 -23.60
N ALA A 260 -6.78 2.08 -23.06
CA ALA A 260 -6.66 3.22 -22.14
C ALA A 260 -6.98 4.56 -22.85
N VAL A 261 -6.58 4.71 -24.14
CA VAL A 261 -6.96 5.88 -24.96
C VAL A 261 -8.47 5.89 -25.18
N ALA A 262 -9.08 4.76 -25.56
CA ALA A 262 -10.52 4.67 -25.78
C ALA A 262 -11.31 5.01 -24.51
N ASP A 263 -10.88 4.55 -23.33
CA ASP A 263 -11.45 4.92 -22.04
C ASP A 263 -11.38 6.44 -21.81
N CYS A 264 -10.23 7.08 -22.06
CA CYS A 264 -10.05 8.52 -21.93
C CYS A 264 -10.94 9.30 -22.92
N ILE A 265 -10.97 8.91 -24.18
CA ILE A 265 -11.79 9.56 -25.21
C ILE A 265 -13.29 9.43 -24.89
N GLY A 266 -13.69 8.25 -24.40
CA GLY A 266 -15.06 8.03 -23.91
C GLY A 266 -15.45 9.03 -22.80
N ASP A 267 -14.55 9.27 -21.85
CA ASP A 267 -14.77 10.26 -20.79
C ASP A 267 -14.82 11.69 -21.36
N LEU A 268 -13.92 12.05 -22.30
CA LEU A 268 -13.90 13.38 -22.92
C LEU A 268 -15.17 13.67 -23.72
N MET A 269 -15.78 12.67 -24.34
CA MET A 269 -17.04 12.76 -25.07
C MET A 269 -18.26 12.62 -24.16
N GLY A 270 -18.07 12.18 -22.93
CA GLY A 270 -19.12 11.99 -21.93
C GLY A 270 -19.66 13.29 -21.35
N ASP A 271 -20.68 13.17 -20.49
CA ASP A 271 -21.33 14.33 -19.85
C ASP A 271 -20.62 14.76 -18.55
N ARG A 272 -19.55 14.06 -18.17
CA ARG A 272 -18.81 14.29 -16.92
C ARG A 272 -17.36 14.63 -17.20
N GLN A 273 -16.79 15.47 -16.33
CA GLN A 273 -15.37 15.77 -16.35
C GLN A 273 -14.57 14.45 -16.17
N MET A 274 -13.61 14.22 -17.08
CA MET A 274 -12.66 13.12 -16.91
C MET A 274 -11.76 13.39 -15.69
N ASN A 275 -11.63 12.40 -14.84
CA ASN A 275 -10.67 12.36 -13.74
C ASN A 275 -10.07 10.95 -13.68
N ARG A 276 -8.99 10.70 -14.45
CA ARG A 276 -8.50 9.35 -14.74
C ARG A 276 -7.02 9.18 -14.42
N LEU A 277 -6.70 8.04 -13.82
CA LEU A 277 -5.33 7.56 -13.60
C LEU A 277 -4.97 6.53 -14.69
N VAL A 278 -3.92 6.81 -15.44
CA VAL A 278 -3.26 5.82 -16.32
C VAL A 278 -2.06 5.25 -15.57
N GLN A 279 -2.19 3.99 -15.19
CA GLN A 279 -1.18 3.26 -14.44
C GLN A 279 -0.50 2.22 -15.33
N GLY A 280 0.83 2.12 -15.23
CA GLY A 280 1.58 1.11 -15.97
C GLY A 280 3.04 1.14 -15.58
N ASP A 281 3.74 0.07 -15.87
CA ASP A 281 5.16 -0.08 -15.56
C ASP A 281 6.02 1.00 -16.24
N VAL A 282 7.26 1.14 -15.77
CA VAL A 282 8.24 2.02 -16.43
C VAL A 282 8.40 1.58 -17.88
N GLY A 283 8.19 2.51 -18.85
CA GLY A 283 8.28 2.23 -20.27
C GLY A 283 7.08 1.52 -20.89
N SER A 284 5.92 1.42 -20.22
CA SER A 284 4.66 0.92 -20.79
C SER A 284 4.02 1.85 -21.82
N GLY A 285 4.60 3.04 -22.05
CA GLY A 285 4.11 4.02 -23.03
C GLY A 285 3.01 4.94 -22.54
N LYS A 286 2.93 5.22 -21.24
CA LYS A 286 1.99 6.20 -20.65
C LYS A 286 1.98 7.54 -21.36
N THR A 287 3.17 8.03 -21.76
CA THR A 287 3.32 9.29 -22.50
C THR A 287 2.64 9.26 -23.86
N ALA A 288 2.59 8.11 -24.55
CA ALA A 288 1.88 7.97 -25.81
C ALA A 288 0.36 8.05 -25.61
N VAL A 289 -0.17 7.44 -24.53
CA VAL A 289 -1.58 7.58 -24.15
C VAL A 289 -1.93 9.04 -23.86
N ALA A 290 -1.11 9.71 -23.03
CA ALA A 290 -1.30 11.13 -22.75
C ALA A 290 -1.23 11.99 -24.01
N GLY A 291 -0.31 11.69 -24.94
CA GLY A 291 -0.19 12.35 -26.24
C GLY A 291 -1.45 12.25 -27.09
N ALA A 292 -2.06 11.05 -27.16
CA ALA A 292 -3.32 10.84 -27.90
C ALA A 292 -4.46 11.69 -27.33
N VAL A 293 -4.59 11.70 -25.99
CA VAL A 293 -5.62 12.47 -25.28
C VAL A 293 -5.41 13.98 -25.46
N MET A 294 -4.15 14.45 -25.31
CA MET A 294 -3.80 15.88 -25.53
C MET A 294 -4.05 16.29 -26.98
N TYR A 295 -3.68 15.44 -27.94
CA TYR A 295 -3.91 15.72 -29.36
C TYR A 295 -5.40 15.88 -29.68
N SER A 296 -6.24 14.97 -29.21
CA SER A 296 -7.69 15.04 -29.40
C SER A 296 -8.30 16.30 -28.79
N ILE A 297 -7.86 16.72 -27.60
CA ILE A 297 -8.29 17.97 -26.94
C ILE A 297 -7.89 19.20 -27.79
N ILE A 298 -6.64 19.23 -28.26
CA ILE A 298 -6.10 20.36 -29.03
C ILE A 298 -6.83 20.49 -30.37
N LYS A 299 -7.04 19.40 -31.09
CA LYS A 299 -7.77 19.39 -32.37
C LYS A 299 -9.24 19.83 -32.21
N ASN A 300 -9.82 19.69 -31.02
CA ASN A 300 -11.14 20.24 -30.70
C ASN A 300 -11.11 21.70 -30.23
N GLY A 301 -9.95 22.38 -30.32
CA GLY A 301 -9.80 23.83 -30.07
C GLY A 301 -9.62 24.21 -28.60
N TYR A 302 -9.17 23.29 -27.75
CA TYR A 302 -8.78 23.55 -26.37
C TYR A 302 -7.25 23.53 -26.21
N GLN A 303 -6.78 24.04 -25.08
CA GLN A 303 -5.37 23.97 -24.68
C GLN A 303 -5.15 22.82 -23.73
N ALA A 304 -3.95 22.22 -23.74
CA ALA A 304 -3.52 21.20 -22.82
C ALA A 304 -2.30 21.65 -21.99
N ALA A 305 -2.24 21.23 -20.72
CA ALA A 305 -1.09 21.47 -19.86
C ALA A 305 -0.55 20.12 -19.34
N MET A 306 0.76 19.90 -19.47
CA MET A 306 1.44 18.74 -18.92
C MET A 306 2.43 19.15 -17.85
N MET A 307 2.24 18.62 -16.64
CA MET A 307 3.10 18.87 -15.50
C MET A 307 4.02 17.70 -15.20
N ALA A 308 5.32 17.96 -15.13
CA ALA A 308 6.35 16.99 -14.74
C ALA A 308 7.00 17.39 -13.41
N PRO A 309 7.47 16.43 -12.59
CA PRO A 309 8.02 16.70 -11.27
C PRO A 309 9.38 17.42 -11.29
N THR A 310 10.14 17.32 -12.39
CA THR A 310 11.46 17.93 -12.53
C THR A 310 11.60 18.64 -13.87
N GLU A 311 12.52 19.60 -13.94
CA GLU A 311 12.79 20.36 -15.16
C GLU A 311 13.35 19.48 -16.29
N ILE A 312 14.15 18.47 -15.94
CA ILE A 312 14.71 17.52 -16.92
C ILE A 312 13.58 16.69 -17.55
N LEU A 313 12.65 16.18 -16.75
CA LEU A 313 11.48 15.45 -17.30
C LEU A 313 10.58 16.36 -18.13
N ALA A 314 10.37 17.60 -17.69
CA ALA A 314 9.61 18.56 -18.47
C ALA A 314 10.28 18.83 -19.83
N ALA A 315 11.61 18.99 -19.86
CA ALA A 315 12.36 19.16 -21.11
C ALA A 315 12.26 17.93 -22.03
N GLN A 316 12.38 16.71 -21.47
CA GLN A 316 12.24 15.47 -22.24
C GLN A 316 10.82 15.30 -22.83
N HIS A 317 9.78 15.59 -22.07
CA HIS A 317 8.41 15.58 -22.58
C HIS A 317 8.23 16.65 -23.67
N TYR A 318 8.74 17.85 -23.46
CA TYR A 318 8.71 18.93 -24.44
C TYR A 318 9.36 18.49 -25.77
N GLU A 319 10.59 17.99 -25.72
CA GLU A 319 11.31 17.51 -26.92
C GLU A 319 10.58 16.34 -27.61
N SER A 320 10.00 15.44 -26.83
CA SER A 320 9.25 14.30 -27.35
C SER A 320 8.00 14.76 -28.08
N PHE A 321 7.25 15.72 -27.53
CA PHE A 321 6.07 16.27 -28.19
C PHE A 321 6.43 17.17 -29.37
N CYS A 322 7.51 17.96 -29.30
CA CYS A 322 7.99 18.70 -30.46
C CYS A 322 8.35 17.79 -31.63
N ARG A 323 8.97 16.63 -31.37
CA ARG A 323 9.27 15.64 -32.41
C ARG A 323 8.02 14.97 -32.96
N LEU A 324 7.08 14.60 -32.08
CA LEU A 324 5.85 13.91 -32.44
C LEU A 324 4.92 14.80 -33.25
N PHE A 325 4.84 16.09 -32.91
CA PHE A 325 3.95 17.06 -33.55
C PHE A 325 4.64 17.90 -34.62
N LYS A 326 5.84 17.48 -35.07
CA LYS A 326 6.64 18.25 -36.03
C LYS A 326 5.90 18.57 -37.34
N ASP A 327 5.13 17.59 -37.84
CA ASP A 327 4.46 17.64 -39.14
C ASP A 327 2.95 18.02 -39.00
N VAL A 328 2.51 18.44 -37.82
CA VAL A 328 1.15 18.88 -37.55
C VAL A 328 1.14 20.25 -36.90
N ASP A 329 0.07 21.03 -37.08
CA ASP A 329 -0.07 22.36 -36.52
C ASP A 329 -0.47 22.31 -35.02
N VAL A 330 0.51 21.97 -34.17
CA VAL A 330 0.42 21.97 -32.71
C VAL A 330 1.61 22.72 -32.12
N ARG A 331 1.33 23.84 -31.47
CA ARG A 331 2.33 24.74 -30.89
C ARG A 331 2.64 24.36 -29.45
N VAL A 332 3.84 23.83 -29.23
CA VAL A 332 4.30 23.36 -27.92
C VAL A 332 5.22 24.40 -27.28
N ALA A 333 5.10 24.62 -25.97
CA ALA A 333 5.99 25.49 -25.20
C ALA A 333 6.46 24.81 -23.91
N LEU A 334 7.65 25.22 -23.41
CA LEU A 334 8.25 24.76 -22.17
C LEU A 334 8.30 25.90 -21.14
N LEU A 335 7.66 25.68 -19.97
CA LEU A 335 7.65 26.64 -18.87
C LEU A 335 8.14 26.00 -17.56
N THR A 336 9.39 26.33 -17.17
CA THR A 336 10.05 25.80 -15.97
C THR A 336 10.53 26.93 -15.05
N GLY A 337 11.08 26.56 -13.88
CA GLY A 337 11.72 27.50 -12.96
C GLY A 337 12.92 28.23 -13.58
N SER A 338 13.71 27.53 -14.41
CA SER A 338 14.93 28.04 -15.06
C SER A 338 14.66 28.87 -16.33
N THR A 339 13.43 28.87 -16.90
CA THR A 339 13.05 29.69 -18.05
C THR A 339 13.31 31.17 -17.75
N LYS A 340 13.96 31.90 -18.68
CA LYS A 340 14.30 33.31 -18.49
C LYS A 340 13.04 34.16 -18.27
N ALA A 341 13.16 35.24 -17.50
CA ALA A 341 12.00 36.11 -17.14
C ALA A 341 11.31 36.72 -18.37
N THR A 342 12.06 37.08 -19.42
CA THR A 342 11.53 37.56 -20.70
C THR A 342 10.66 36.53 -21.38
N ASP A 343 11.19 35.31 -21.49
CA ASP A 343 10.55 34.21 -22.18
C ASP A 343 9.32 33.70 -21.38
N LYS A 344 9.40 33.75 -20.04
CA LYS A 344 8.24 33.45 -19.17
C LYS A 344 7.07 34.41 -19.45
N ARG A 345 7.35 35.70 -19.57
CA ARG A 345 6.30 36.71 -19.84
C ARG A 345 5.68 36.46 -21.21
N GLU A 346 6.50 36.19 -22.21
CA GLU A 346 6.02 35.94 -23.58
C GLU A 346 5.20 34.61 -23.65
N ILE A 347 5.66 33.52 -23.03
CA ILE A 347 4.90 32.29 -22.96
C ILE A 347 3.54 32.49 -22.27
N LYS A 348 3.51 33.22 -21.13
CA LYS A 348 2.26 33.50 -20.40
C LYS A 348 1.28 34.33 -21.25
N ARG A 349 1.76 35.34 -21.96
CA ARG A 349 0.95 36.13 -22.88
C ARG A 349 0.37 35.25 -23.99
N ARG A 350 1.20 34.44 -24.65
CA ARG A 350 0.80 33.55 -25.73
C ARG A 350 -0.17 32.46 -25.29
N LEU A 351 -0.08 31.97 -24.04
CA LEU A 351 -1.08 31.07 -23.45
C LEU A 351 -2.44 31.72 -23.30
N LEU A 352 -2.47 32.95 -22.78
CA LEU A 352 -3.68 33.73 -22.61
C LEU A 352 -4.33 34.09 -23.97
N ASP A 353 -3.52 34.42 -24.99
CA ASP A 353 -3.99 34.71 -26.35
C ASP A 353 -4.44 33.45 -27.10
N GLY A 354 -4.10 32.23 -26.61
CA GLY A 354 -4.39 30.94 -27.26
C GLY A 354 -3.47 30.64 -28.44
N GLU A 355 -2.28 31.22 -28.45
CA GLU A 355 -1.23 30.96 -29.46
C GLU A 355 -0.35 29.73 -29.10
N ILE A 356 -0.50 29.15 -27.91
CA ILE A 356 0.14 27.92 -27.48
C ILE A 356 -0.96 26.89 -27.22
N ASP A 357 -0.83 25.71 -27.83
CA ASP A 357 -1.80 24.63 -27.74
C ASP A 357 -1.46 23.64 -26.62
N LEU A 358 -0.16 23.36 -26.44
CA LEU A 358 0.37 22.50 -25.38
C LEU A 358 1.47 23.21 -24.61
N VAL A 359 1.33 23.33 -23.29
CA VAL A 359 2.42 23.76 -22.43
C VAL A 359 2.89 22.58 -21.58
N VAL A 360 4.19 22.33 -21.60
CA VAL A 360 4.87 21.39 -20.71
C VAL A 360 5.66 22.18 -19.68
N GLY A 361 5.61 21.75 -18.41
CA GLY A 361 6.37 22.45 -17.39
C GLY A 361 6.39 21.75 -16.04
N THR A 362 6.90 22.45 -15.04
CA THR A 362 6.96 22.02 -13.65
C THR A 362 5.92 22.77 -12.82
N HIS A 363 6.12 22.85 -11.50
CA HIS A 363 5.29 23.69 -10.61
C HIS A 363 5.17 25.17 -11.05
N ALA A 364 5.98 25.62 -12.01
CA ALA A 364 5.83 26.94 -12.61
C ALA A 364 4.46 27.15 -13.27
N LEU A 365 3.81 26.08 -13.75
CA LEU A 365 2.47 26.12 -14.33
C LEU A 365 1.37 26.45 -13.31
N ILE A 366 1.61 26.19 -12.02
CA ILE A 366 0.63 26.43 -10.95
C ILE A 366 0.61 27.90 -10.50
N GLN A 367 1.66 28.68 -10.82
CA GLN A 367 1.76 30.08 -10.38
C GLN A 367 0.55 30.90 -10.83
N ASN A 368 0.05 31.78 -9.95
CA ASN A 368 -1.20 32.52 -10.14
C ASN A 368 -1.24 33.36 -11.43
N ASP A 369 -0.09 33.79 -11.92
CA ASP A 369 0.07 34.61 -13.12
C ASP A 369 0.14 33.83 -14.45
N VAL A 370 -0.06 32.51 -14.40
CA VAL A 370 -0.24 31.70 -15.61
C VAL A 370 -1.72 31.50 -15.87
N GLU A 371 -2.21 32.08 -16.95
CA GLU A 371 -3.62 32.00 -17.36
C GLU A 371 -3.74 31.37 -18.75
N PHE A 372 -4.85 30.68 -18.99
CA PHE A 372 -5.16 30.02 -20.26
C PHE A 372 -6.41 30.59 -20.87
N LYS A 373 -6.43 30.66 -22.20
CA LYS A 373 -7.63 31.08 -22.92
C LYS A 373 -8.75 30.03 -22.83
N ARG A 374 -8.42 28.74 -23.02
CA ARG A 374 -9.36 27.61 -23.03
C ARG A 374 -8.69 26.32 -22.58
N LEU A 375 -8.30 26.22 -21.33
CA LEU A 375 -7.68 25.01 -20.79
C LEU A 375 -8.72 23.86 -20.76
N GLY A 376 -8.50 22.80 -21.54
CA GLY A 376 -9.37 21.63 -21.63
C GLY A 376 -8.84 20.43 -20.87
N LEU A 377 -7.51 20.26 -20.80
CA LEU A 377 -6.89 19.10 -20.18
C LEU A 377 -5.67 19.47 -19.35
N VAL A 378 -5.59 18.90 -18.17
CA VAL A 378 -4.40 18.88 -17.32
C VAL A 378 -3.90 17.45 -17.23
N CYS A 379 -2.63 17.23 -17.61
CA CYS A 379 -1.94 15.97 -17.46
C CYS A 379 -0.84 16.11 -16.41
N THR A 380 -0.73 15.15 -15.49
CA THR A 380 0.34 15.12 -14.47
C THR A 380 1.10 13.79 -14.54
N ASP A 381 2.43 13.86 -14.60
CA ASP A 381 3.30 12.68 -14.55
C ASP A 381 3.82 12.44 -13.13
N GLU A 382 4.01 11.15 -12.75
CA GLU A 382 4.52 10.73 -11.43
C GLU A 382 3.73 11.29 -10.24
N GLN A 383 2.45 10.95 -10.15
CA GLN A 383 1.48 11.45 -9.18
C GLN A 383 1.97 11.52 -7.72
N HIS A 384 2.74 10.51 -7.27
CA HIS A 384 3.17 10.41 -5.87
C HIS A 384 4.12 11.56 -5.43
N ARG A 385 4.62 12.36 -6.37
CA ARG A 385 5.49 13.53 -6.11
C ARG A 385 4.72 14.85 -6.03
N PHE A 386 3.42 14.85 -6.35
CA PHE A 386 2.56 16.03 -6.28
C PHE A 386 1.51 15.90 -5.19
N GLY A 387 1.37 16.91 -4.34
CA GLY A 387 0.28 16.98 -3.36
C GLY A 387 -1.10 17.14 -4.02
N VAL A 388 -2.15 16.69 -3.34
CA VAL A 388 -3.55 16.86 -3.77
C VAL A 388 -3.87 18.34 -4.04
N GLU A 389 -3.34 19.24 -3.20
CA GLU A 389 -3.51 20.69 -3.30
C GLU A 389 -2.92 21.29 -4.60
N GLN A 390 -1.75 20.79 -5.05
CA GLN A 390 -1.12 21.29 -6.29
C GLN A 390 -1.93 20.92 -7.54
N ARG A 391 -2.53 19.72 -7.57
CA ARG A 391 -3.42 19.29 -8.65
C ARG A 391 -4.70 20.12 -8.69
N SER A 392 -5.29 20.35 -7.53
CA SER A 392 -6.48 21.20 -7.40
C SER A 392 -6.21 22.63 -7.87
N ASN A 393 -5.05 23.18 -7.54
CA ASN A 393 -4.66 24.53 -7.95
C ASN A 393 -4.49 24.66 -9.48
N LEU A 394 -3.97 23.62 -10.15
CA LEU A 394 -3.87 23.64 -11.62
C LEU A 394 -5.25 23.43 -12.28
N ALA A 395 -6.09 22.58 -11.72
CA ALA A 395 -7.46 22.36 -12.19
C ALA A 395 -8.33 23.63 -12.04
N MET A 396 -8.08 24.47 -11.01
CA MET A 396 -8.79 25.74 -10.84
C MET A 396 -8.43 26.83 -11.88
N LYS A 397 -7.39 26.65 -12.70
CA LYS A 397 -7.00 27.61 -13.76
C LYS A 397 -7.87 27.53 -15.01
N GLY A 398 -8.73 26.53 -15.12
CA GLY A 398 -9.71 26.39 -16.19
C GLY A 398 -11.12 26.27 -15.61
N ASN A 399 -12.12 26.27 -16.49
CA ASN A 399 -13.50 26.03 -16.09
C ASN A 399 -13.74 24.50 -15.99
N ASN A 400 -13.19 23.85 -14.94
CA ASN A 400 -13.20 22.39 -14.72
C ASN A 400 -12.54 21.61 -15.87
N PRO A 401 -11.25 21.81 -16.16
CA PRO A 401 -10.55 21.04 -17.19
C PRO A 401 -10.52 19.55 -16.82
N HIS A 402 -10.47 18.69 -17.82
CA HIS A 402 -10.23 17.27 -17.61
C HIS A 402 -8.89 17.03 -16.91
N LEU A 403 -8.82 15.98 -16.08
CA LEU A 403 -7.61 15.59 -15.38
C LEU A 403 -7.16 14.20 -15.79
N LEU A 404 -5.95 14.09 -16.30
CA LEU A 404 -5.26 12.84 -16.59
C LEU A 404 -4.03 12.73 -15.69
N VAL A 405 -3.97 11.68 -14.93
CA VAL A 405 -2.85 11.43 -14.00
C VAL A 405 -2.10 10.20 -14.48
N MET A 406 -0.77 10.25 -14.48
CA MET A 406 0.07 9.09 -14.82
C MET A 406 0.88 8.63 -13.61
N SER A 407 1.04 7.31 -13.46
CA SER A 407 1.90 6.73 -12.43
C SER A 407 2.72 5.57 -12.99
N ALA A 408 4.03 5.58 -12.71
CA ALA A 408 4.94 4.47 -13.00
C ALA A 408 5.11 3.52 -11.82
N THR A 409 4.51 3.81 -10.66
CA THR A 409 4.45 2.87 -9.55
C THR A 409 3.28 1.92 -9.77
N PRO A 410 3.53 0.63 -10.06
CA PRO A 410 2.46 -0.34 -10.07
C PRO A 410 1.89 -0.44 -8.64
N ILE A 411 0.61 -0.21 -8.50
CA ILE A 411 -0.14 -0.46 -7.28
C ILE A 411 -1.10 -1.59 -7.61
N PRO A 412 -1.29 -2.58 -6.75
CA PRO A 412 -2.26 -3.64 -6.98
C PRO A 412 -3.61 -3.07 -7.42
N ARG A 413 -4.25 -3.70 -8.41
CA ARG A 413 -5.50 -3.19 -9.02
C ARG A 413 -6.56 -2.85 -7.99
N THR A 414 -6.72 -3.74 -7.01
CA THR A 414 -7.69 -3.61 -5.91
C THR A 414 -7.40 -2.42 -5.00
N MET A 415 -6.11 -2.17 -4.74
CA MET A 415 -5.66 -1.07 -3.91
C MET A 415 -5.76 0.28 -4.63
N GLY A 416 -5.52 0.31 -5.93
CA GLY A 416 -5.64 1.53 -6.73
C GLY A 416 -7.03 2.15 -6.63
N LEU A 417 -8.08 1.34 -6.64
CA LEU A 417 -9.47 1.79 -6.51
C LEU A 417 -9.78 2.38 -5.13
N ILE A 418 -9.08 1.94 -4.10
CA ILE A 418 -9.27 2.44 -2.74
C ILE A 418 -8.45 3.71 -2.50
N ILE A 419 -7.18 3.69 -2.93
CA ILE A 419 -6.24 4.80 -2.71
C ILE A 419 -6.65 6.03 -3.54
N TYR A 420 -7.15 5.79 -4.75
CA TYR A 420 -7.54 6.81 -5.72
C TYR A 420 -9.05 6.77 -5.99
N GLY A 421 -9.85 6.64 -4.93
CA GLY A 421 -11.31 6.48 -5.03
C GLY A 421 -12.05 7.56 -5.81
N ASP A 422 -11.40 8.72 -6.05
CA ASP A 422 -11.88 9.82 -6.88
C ASP A 422 -11.45 9.71 -8.36
N LEU A 423 -10.55 8.78 -8.72
CA LEU A 423 -10.06 8.58 -10.08
C LEU A 423 -10.66 7.33 -10.74
N ASP A 424 -10.94 7.41 -12.04
CA ASP A 424 -11.11 6.23 -12.88
C ASP A 424 -9.73 5.67 -13.25
N ILE A 425 -9.59 4.35 -13.37
CA ILE A 425 -8.27 3.72 -13.57
C ILE A 425 -8.24 2.98 -14.90
N SER A 426 -7.22 3.30 -15.73
CA SER A 426 -6.84 2.50 -16.89
C SER A 426 -5.44 1.93 -16.67
N ILE A 427 -5.28 0.62 -16.90
CA ILE A 427 -4.04 -0.10 -16.62
C ILE A 427 -3.36 -0.47 -17.93
N LEU A 428 -2.05 -0.19 -18.00
CA LEU A 428 -1.17 -0.63 -19.08
C LEU A 428 -0.36 -1.84 -18.59
N ASP A 429 -0.88 -3.03 -18.82
CA ASP A 429 -0.28 -4.31 -18.42
C ASP A 429 0.50 -5.00 -19.55
N GLU A 430 0.65 -4.31 -20.69
CA GLU A 430 1.47 -4.73 -21.81
C GLU A 430 2.68 -3.80 -21.98
N LEU A 431 3.82 -4.38 -22.34
CA LEU A 431 4.99 -3.61 -22.73
C LEU A 431 5.02 -3.43 -24.25
N PRO A 432 5.46 -2.27 -24.77
CA PRO A 432 5.61 -2.04 -26.19
C PRO A 432 6.55 -3.06 -26.85
N PRO A 433 6.29 -3.47 -28.10
CA PRO A 433 7.17 -4.39 -28.84
C PRO A 433 8.58 -3.78 -28.99
N GLY A 434 9.60 -4.65 -28.91
CA GLY A 434 11.01 -4.26 -29.05
C GLY A 434 11.72 -3.92 -27.74
N ARG A 435 11.04 -3.87 -26.60
CA ARG A 435 11.71 -3.71 -25.31
C ARG A 435 12.43 -5.00 -24.91
N GLN A 436 13.73 -4.87 -24.62
CA GLN A 436 14.56 -6.00 -24.17
C GLN A 436 14.23 -6.37 -22.71
N GLU A 437 14.20 -7.67 -22.43
CA GLU A 437 14.08 -8.17 -21.06
C GLU A 437 15.36 -7.86 -20.27
N ILE A 438 15.20 -7.29 -19.05
CA ILE A 438 16.31 -6.95 -18.18
C ILE A 438 16.67 -8.18 -17.34
N ARG A 439 17.84 -8.76 -17.61
CA ARG A 439 18.33 -9.86 -16.78
C ARG A 439 18.67 -9.37 -15.38
N THR A 440 18.02 -9.96 -14.37
CA THR A 440 18.25 -9.62 -12.97
C THR A 440 18.99 -10.74 -12.27
N ASP A 441 20.15 -10.45 -11.67
CA ASP A 441 20.94 -11.41 -10.90
C ASP A 441 21.13 -10.93 -9.45
N LEU A 442 21.06 -11.87 -8.49
CA LEU A 442 21.34 -11.65 -7.07
C LEU A 442 22.67 -12.30 -6.72
N VAL A 443 23.59 -11.53 -6.16
CA VAL A 443 24.95 -11.94 -5.85
C VAL A 443 25.43 -11.38 -4.50
N THR A 444 26.52 -11.91 -3.98
CA THR A 444 27.22 -11.39 -2.80
C THR A 444 28.37 -10.46 -3.19
N THR A 445 28.93 -9.73 -2.23
CA THR A 445 30.09 -8.82 -2.43
C THR A 445 31.32 -9.54 -2.98
N ASP A 446 31.47 -10.85 -2.76
CA ASP A 446 32.55 -11.66 -3.33
C ASP A 446 32.61 -11.62 -4.88
N TYR A 447 31.52 -11.28 -5.52
CA TYR A 447 31.43 -11.17 -6.97
C TYR A 447 31.88 -9.81 -7.52
N HIS A 448 32.18 -8.80 -6.69
CA HIS A 448 32.61 -7.46 -7.13
C HIS A 448 33.71 -7.48 -8.19
N PRO A 449 34.80 -8.26 -8.07
CA PRO A 449 35.83 -8.24 -9.12
C PRO A 449 35.32 -8.67 -10.51
N ARG A 450 34.36 -9.61 -10.54
CA ARG A 450 33.73 -10.06 -11.81
C ARG A 450 32.77 -9.03 -12.34
N ILE A 451 31.99 -8.38 -11.45
CA ILE A 451 31.03 -7.33 -11.82
C ILE A 451 31.77 -6.13 -12.39
N TYR A 452 32.82 -5.67 -11.73
CA TYR A 452 33.60 -4.53 -12.20
C TYR A 452 34.26 -4.80 -13.54
N LYS A 453 34.77 -6.00 -13.77
CA LYS A 453 35.31 -6.42 -15.09
C LYS A 453 34.19 -6.43 -16.16
N PHE A 454 32.99 -6.86 -15.79
CA PHE A 454 31.84 -6.85 -16.69
C PHE A 454 31.42 -5.43 -17.06
N ILE A 455 31.38 -4.49 -16.09
CA ILE A 455 31.06 -3.08 -16.31
C ILE A 455 32.13 -2.45 -17.23
N LYS A 456 33.43 -2.68 -17.01
CA LYS A 456 34.51 -2.19 -17.88
C LYS A 456 34.31 -2.63 -19.33
N ASN A 457 34.07 -3.92 -19.54
CA ASN A 457 33.84 -4.45 -20.87
C ASN A 457 32.62 -3.82 -21.57
N ALA A 458 31.55 -3.52 -20.82
CA ALA A 458 30.38 -2.85 -21.38
C ALA A 458 30.69 -1.39 -21.75
N ILE A 459 31.45 -0.68 -20.93
CA ILE A 459 31.85 0.71 -21.20
C ILE A 459 32.79 0.78 -22.42
N ASP A 460 33.71 -0.16 -22.52
CA ASP A 460 34.62 -0.26 -23.68
C ASP A 460 33.85 -0.51 -25.00
N ASN A 461 32.66 -1.09 -24.91
CA ASN A 461 31.73 -1.26 -26.04
C ASN A 461 30.77 -0.06 -26.25
N GLY A 462 30.99 1.06 -25.57
CA GLY A 462 30.18 2.28 -25.73
C GLY A 462 28.94 2.36 -24.84
N ASN A 463 28.74 1.43 -23.90
CA ASN A 463 27.63 1.46 -22.96
C ASN A 463 27.96 2.26 -21.71
N GLN A 464 26.92 2.55 -20.92
CA GLN A 464 27.06 3.26 -19.64
C GLN A 464 26.48 2.42 -18.49
N ALA A 465 26.90 2.73 -17.26
CA ALA A 465 26.47 2.00 -16.07
C ALA A 465 26.01 2.93 -14.94
N TYR A 466 24.97 2.49 -14.22
CA TYR A 466 24.58 3.02 -12.94
C TYR A 466 25.12 2.15 -11.80
N ILE A 467 25.63 2.76 -10.74
CA ILE A 467 25.96 2.12 -9.48
C ILE A 467 25.19 2.84 -8.39
N VAL A 468 24.25 2.17 -7.74
CA VAL A 468 23.36 2.75 -6.74
C VAL A 468 23.70 2.24 -5.36
N CYS A 469 23.91 3.16 -4.41
CA CYS A 469 24.20 2.88 -3.02
C CYS A 469 23.01 3.31 -2.13
N PRO A 470 22.62 2.54 -1.10
CA PRO A 470 21.59 2.96 -0.17
C PRO A 470 22.10 4.12 0.70
N LEU A 471 21.18 5.07 0.99
CA LEU A 471 21.33 5.98 2.12
C LEU A 471 20.60 5.35 3.31
N VAL A 472 21.26 5.21 4.45
CA VAL A 472 20.65 4.61 5.66
C VAL A 472 19.81 5.65 6.41
N ASP A 473 20.29 6.91 6.42
CA ASP A 473 19.62 8.10 6.95
C ASP A 473 20.12 9.34 6.19
N ASP A 474 19.39 10.47 6.25
CA ASP A 474 19.86 11.76 5.72
C ASP A 474 21.05 12.36 6.55
N ASN A 475 21.82 11.51 7.21
CA ASN A 475 22.93 11.88 8.07
C ASN A 475 24.20 12.19 7.26
N GLU A 476 25.07 13.03 7.80
CA GLU A 476 26.32 13.40 7.17
C GLU A 476 27.27 12.20 6.98
N SER A 477 27.21 11.19 7.87
CA SER A 477 28.03 9.98 7.81
C SER A 477 27.78 9.13 6.55
N ASP A 478 26.53 8.99 6.12
CA ASP A 478 26.18 8.16 4.95
C ASP A 478 26.57 8.84 3.64
N LEU A 479 26.52 10.18 3.63
CA LEU A 479 26.96 10.96 2.49
C LEU A 479 28.49 10.89 2.32
N ILE A 480 29.23 10.88 3.44
CA ILE A 480 30.69 10.69 3.45
C ILE A 480 31.01 9.31 2.90
N SER A 481 30.32 8.28 3.36
CA SER A 481 30.47 6.90 2.88
C SER A 481 30.20 6.74 1.37
N ALA A 482 29.18 7.40 0.82
CA ALA A 482 28.91 7.36 -0.61
C ALA A 482 29.96 8.12 -1.45
N LYS A 483 30.53 9.20 -0.92
CA LYS A 483 31.63 9.93 -1.56
C LYS A 483 32.92 9.14 -1.53
N GLU A 484 33.27 8.56 -0.37
CA GLU A 484 34.45 7.72 -0.21
C GLU A 484 34.38 6.50 -1.14
N TYR A 485 33.22 5.87 -1.25
CA TYR A 485 32.99 4.76 -2.17
C TYR A 485 33.14 5.18 -3.63
N ALA A 486 32.59 6.32 -4.03
CA ALA A 486 32.73 6.84 -5.39
C ALA A 486 34.20 7.20 -5.71
N GLU A 487 34.95 7.75 -4.73
CA GLU A 487 36.37 8.06 -4.86
C GLU A 487 37.22 6.77 -4.95
N GLU A 488 36.92 5.77 -4.14
CA GLU A 488 37.55 4.45 -4.22
C GLU A 488 37.32 3.78 -5.55
N LEU A 489 36.05 3.79 -6.05
CA LEU A 489 35.73 3.26 -7.38
C LEU A 489 36.49 3.99 -8.49
N SER A 490 36.57 5.31 -8.43
CA SER A 490 37.23 6.12 -9.43
C SER A 490 38.77 5.90 -9.47
N THR A 491 39.39 5.78 -8.30
CA THR A 491 40.84 5.72 -8.21
C THR A 491 41.44 4.31 -8.26
N LYS A 492 40.71 3.31 -7.70
CA LYS A 492 41.24 1.94 -7.57
C LYS A 492 40.62 0.97 -8.55
N VAL A 493 39.33 1.17 -8.89
CA VAL A 493 38.56 0.19 -9.67
C VAL A 493 38.42 0.63 -11.13
N PHE A 494 37.95 1.84 -11.36
CA PHE A 494 37.66 2.38 -12.69
C PHE A 494 38.62 3.51 -13.09
N ASP A 495 39.90 3.36 -12.74
CA ASP A 495 40.95 4.28 -13.19
C ASP A 495 40.93 4.37 -14.75
N GLY A 496 40.94 5.59 -15.27
CA GLY A 496 40.86 5.89 -16.69
C GLY A 496 39.43 5.97 -17.27
N TYR A 497 38.37 5.71 -16.48
CA TYR A 497 36.98 5.88 -16.88
C TYR A 497 36.33 7.13 -16.30
N SER A 498 35.43 7.77 -17.04
CA SER A 498 34.71 8.96 -16.56
C SER A 498 33.61 8.57 -15.60
N LEU A 499 33.80 8.88 -14.31
CA LEU A 499 32.84 8.60 -13.25
C LEU A 499 32.33 9.91 -12.64
N ALA A 500 31.03 9.99 -12.34
CA ALA A 500 30.43 11.09 -11.62
C ALA A 500 29.57 10.59 -10.45
N LEU A 501 29.48 11.39 -9.39
CA LEU A 501 28.62 11.14 -8.22
C LEU A 501 27.40 12.04 -8.25
N LEU A 502 26.22 11.44 -7.97
CA LEU A 502 24.94 12.13 -7.83
C LEU A 502 24.29 11.80 -6.48
N HIS A 503 23.98 12.83 -5.67
CA HIS A 503 23.38 12.62 -4.35
C HIS A 503 22.34 13.68 -3.97
N GLY A 504 21.47 13.38 -2.99
CA GLY A 504 20.34 14.20 -2.58
C GLY A 504 20.67 15.64 -2.19
N LYS A 505 21.79 15.87 -1.52
CA LYS A 505 22.20 17.21 -1.01
C LYS A 505 22.85 18.12 -2.05
N MET A 506 23.04 17.67 -3.30
CA MET A 506 23.51 18.56 -4.39
C MET A 506 22.44 19.59 -4.73
N LYS A 507 22.88 20.80 -5.13
CA LYS A 507 21.99 21.84 -5.65
C LYS A 507 21.29 21.35 -6.93
N PRO A 508 20.04 21.75 -7.18
CA PRO A 508 19.30 21.30 -8.38
C PRO A 508 20.08 21.47 -9.69
N LYS A 509 20.69 22.60 -9.92
CA LYS A 509 21.51 22.88 -11.12
C LYS A 509 22.75 21.98 -11.26
N GLU A 510 23.34 21.55 -10.15
CA GLU A 510 24.47 20.64 -10.18
C GLU A 510 24.00 19.22 -10.55
N LYS A 511 22.84 18.78 -10.02
CA LYS A 511 22.22 17.52 -10.37
C LYS A 511 21.89 17.47 -11.87
N GLU A 512 21.28 18.52 -12.39
CA GLU A 512 20.96 18.66 -13.80
C GLU A 512 22.22 18.53 -14.67
N ARG A 513 23.27 19.28 -14.35
CA ARG A 513 24.53 19.25 -15.09
C ARG A 513 25.18 17.85 -15.11
N VAL A 514 25.16 17.14 -13.98
CA VAL A 514 25.70 15.76 -13.93
C VAL A 514 24.88 14.82 -14.78
N MET A 515 23.54 14.94 -14.71
CA MET A 515 22.64 14.11 -15.50
C MET A 515 22.72 14.39 -17.01
N GLU A 516 22.84 15.66 -17.43
CA GLU A 516 23.07 16.05 -18.83
C GLU A 516 24.36 15.45 -19.36
N ARG A 517 25.46 15.55 -18.62
CA ARG A 517 26.76 14.97 -18.98
C ARG A 517 26.67 13.44 -19.11
N PHE A 518 25.90 12.79 -18.22
CA PHE A 518 25.68 11.35 -18.31
C PHE A 518 24.80 11.01 -19.53
N ALA A 519 23.74 11.73 -19.79
CA ALA A 519 22.87 11.53 -20.95
C ALA A 519 23.62 11.73 -22.28
N ASN A 520 24.55 12.69 -22.34
CA ASN A 520 25.40 12.96 -23.51
C ASN A 520 26.57 11.96 -23.67
N GLY A 521 26.75 11.00 -22.74
CA GLY A 521 27.83 10.03 -22.79
C GLY A 521 29.20 10.54 -22.31
N GLU A 522 29.31 11.79 -21.81
CA GLU A 522 30.55 12.34 -21.25
C GLU A 522 30.95 11.66 -19.94
N VAL A 523 29.97 11.15 -19.20
CA VAL A 523 30.13 10.35 -18.00
C VAL A 523 29.75 8.91 -18.33
N GLN A 524 30.63 7.96 -18.08
CA GLN A 524 30.43 6.53 -18.40
C GLN A 524 29.81 5.76 -17.23
N ILE A 525 30.15 6.16 -15.99
CA ILE A 525 29.66 5.53 -14.76
C ILE A 525 29.01 6.60 -13.88
N LEU A 526 27.76 6.42 -13.56
CA LEU A 526 27.05 7.28 -12.61
C LEU A 526 26.88 6.54 -11.29
N VAL A 527 27.67 6.94 -10.27
CA VAL A 527 27.46 6.49 -8.88
C VAL A 527 26.38 7.38 -8.28
N SER A 528 25.36 6.79 -7.70
CA SER A 528 24.25 7.56 -7.13
C SER A 528 23.73 6.97 -5.85
N THR A 529 23.16 7.84 -5.02
CA THR A 529 22.24 7.44 -3.95
C THR A 529 20.84 7.29 -4.53
N THR A 530 19.79 7.14 -3.71
CA THR A 530 18.38 6.93 -4.12
C THR A 530 17.80 7.99 -5.11
N VAL A 531 18.55 9.03 -5.45
CA VAL A 531 18.10 10.17 -6.28
C VAL A 531 17.94 9.82 -7.79
N VAL A 532 18.45 8.68 -8.27
CA VAL A 532 18.25 8.22 -9.67
C VAL A 532 16.80 7.87 -10.01
N GLU A 533 15.90 7.97 -9.05
CA GLU A 533 14.46 7.87 -9.30
C GLU A 533 13.91 8.95 -10.27
N VAL A 534 14.73 9.96 -10.61
CA VAL A 534 14.35 11.02 -11.57
C VAL A 534 14.45 10.49 -13.00
N GLY A 535 13.34 10.49 -13.71
CA GLY A 535 13.01 9.82 -14.95
C GLY A 535 13.80 10.16 -16.22
N VAL A 536 15.11 10.43 -16.14
CA VAL A 536 15.94 10.69 -17.32
C VAL A 536 16.13 9.42 -18.13
N ASP A 537 15.86 9.49 -19.43
CA ASP A 537 16.07 8.41 -20.38
C ASP A 537 17.51 8.42 -20.92
N VAL A 538 18.25 7.35 -20.64
CA VAL A 538 19.61 7.16 -21.14
C VAL A 538 19.69 5.80 -21.85
N PRO A 539 19.46 5.76 -23.18
CA PRO A 539 19.38 4.49 -23.93
C PRO A 539 20.65 3.64 -23.86
N ASN A 540 21.83 4.27 -23.73
CA ASN A 540 23.12 3.58 -23.66
C ASN A 540 23.43 3.01 -22.26
N ALA A 541 22.63 3.31 -21.24
CA ALA A 541 22.80 2.74 -19.91
C ALA A 541 22.22 1.31 -19.87
N THR A 542 23.10 0.33 -19.88
CA THR A 542 22.75 -1.10 -19.96
C THR A 542 22.98 -1.86 -18.67
N ILE A 543 23.72 -1.29 -17.72
CA ILE A 543 24.01 -1.96 -16.45
C ILE A 543 23.51 -1.12 -15.28
N MET A 544 22.74 -1.76 -14.39
CA MET A 544 22.31 -1.25 -13.11
C MET A 544 22.91 -2.14 -11.99
N LEU A 545 23.86 -1.63 -11.26
CA LEU A 545 24.41 -2.27 -10.06
C LEU A 545 23.81 -1.63 -8.83
N ILE A 546 23.22 -2.42 -7.94
CA ILE A 546 22.60 -1.94 -6.70
C ILE A 546 23.30 -2.60 -5.50
N GLU A 547 24.01 -1.78 -4.75
CA GLU A 547 24.72 -2.20 -3.54
C GLU A 547 23.78 -2.30 -2.35
N ASN A 548 24.00 -3.30 -1.47
CA ASN A 548 23.14 -3.55 -0.31
C ASN A 548 21.64 -3.54 -0.67
N ALA A 549 21.28 -4.31 -1.69
CA ALA A 549 19.93 -4.30 -2.26
C ALA A 549 18.82 -4.67 -1.26
N ASP A 550 19.17 -5.37 -0.16
CA ASP A 550 18.26 -5.69 0.93
C ASP A 550 17.76 -4.47 1.72
N ARG A 551 18.41 -3.32 1.58
CA ARG A 551 17.99 -2.06 2.23
C ARG A 551 16.95 -1.27 1.43
N PHE A 552 16.72 -1.63 0.17
CA PHE A 552 15.74 -0.96 -0.68
C PHE A 552 14.37 -1.65 -0.62
N GLY A 553 13.30 -0.89 -0.79
CA GLY A 553 11.98 -1.44 -1.04
C GLY A 553 11.89 -2.10 -2.41
N LEU A 554 11.03 -3.12 -2.56
CA LEU A 554 10.88 -3.82 -3.85
C LEU A 554 10.40 -2.87 -4.96
N SER A 555 9.49 -1.96 -4.65
CA SER A 555 9.03 -0.94 -5.60
C SER A 555 10.17 0.00 -6.05
N GLN A 556 11.08 0.37 -5.14
CA GLN A 556 12.27 1.16 -5.48
C GLN A 556 13.24 0.37 -6.36
N LEU A 557 13.53 -0.90 -6.01
CA LEU A 557 14.37 -1.78 -6.83
C LEU A 557 13.79 -1.94 -8.24
N HIS A 558 12.48 -2.09 -8.35
CA HIS A 558 11.80 -2.19 -9.64
C HIS A 558 11.93 -0.90 -10.46
N GLN A 559 11.76 0.27 -9.87
CA GLN A 559 11.95 1.56 -10.53
C GLN A 559 13.40 1.75 -10.99
N LEU A 560 14.38 1.40 -10.14
CA LEU A 560 15.80 1.44 -10.50
C LEU A 560 16.10 0.48 -11.65
N ARG A 561 15.61 -0.76 -11.62
CA ARG A 561 15.74 -1.70 -12.72
C ARG A 561 15.18 -1.14 -14.03
N GLY A 562 14.06 -0.45 -13.97
CA GLY A 562 13.41 0.17 -15.13
C GLY A 562 14.20 1.34 -15.76
N ARG A 563 15.30 1.80 -15.15
CA ARG A 563 16.18 2.84 -15.70
C ARG A 563 17.12 2.33 -16.79
N VAL A 564 17.32 1.03 -16.89
CA VAL A 564 18.06 0.36 -17.99
C VAL A 564 17.07 -0.39 -18.91
N GLY A 565 17.55 -0.92 -20.02
CA GLY A 565 16.71 -1.66 -20.98
C GLY A 565 15.88 -0.77 -21.90
N ARG A 566 16.32 0.46 -22.16
CA ARG A 566 15.67 1.41 -23.06
C ARG A 566 16.30 1.50 -24.44
N GLY A 567 17.49 0.91 -24.60
CA GLY A 567 18.21 0.80 -25.85
C GLY A 567 17.98 -0.54 -26.55
N LYS A 568 18.78 -0.79 -27.59
CA LYS A 568 18.77 -2.05 -28.38
C LYS A 568 19.61 -3.15 -27.75
N ASP A 569 20.52 -2.80 -26.81
CA ASP A 569 21.47 -3.71 -26.20
C ASP A 569 20.86 -4.42 -24.98
N LYS A 570 21.32 -5.66 -24.74
CA LYS A 570 20.91 -6.44 -23.57
C LYS A 570 21.29 -5.71 -22.29
N SER A 571 20.35 -5.61 -21.37
CA SER A 571 20.53 -4.88 -20.11
C SER A 571 20.49 -5.80 -18.90
N PHE A 572 21.23 -5.40 -17.88
CA PHE A 572 21.46 -6.19 -16.66
C PHE A 572 21.18 -5.36 -15.42
N CYS A 573 20.49 -5.97 -14.45
CA CYS A 573 20.32 -5.44 -13.11
C CYS A 573 20.97 -6.41 -12.12
N ILE A 574 22.00 -5.96 -11.42
CA ILE A 574 22.79 -6.77 -10.49
C ILE A 574 22.49 -6.27 -9.07
N LEU A 575 21.87 -7.14 -8.27
CA LEU A 575 21.54 -6.88 -6.87
C LEU A 575 22.64 -7.50 -5.99
N VAL A 576 23.34 -6.68 -5.22
CA VAL A 576 24.37 -7.15 -4.28
C VAL A 576 23.79 -7.14 -2.88
N SER A 577 23.88 -8.27 -2.18
CA SER A 577 23.49 -8.38 -0.77
C SER A 577 24.21 -9.52 -0.08
N ASP A 578 24.78 -9.25 1.10
CA ASP A 578 25.38 -10.25 1.99
C ASP A 578 24.42 -10.67 3.11
N ASN A 579 23.19 -10.13 3.13
CA ASN A 579 22.19 -10.47 4.13
C ASN A 579 21.65 -11.88 3.89
N LYS A 580 21.92 -12.77 4.85
CA LYS A 580 21.55 -14.21 4.81
C LYS A 580 20.19 -14.50 5.46
N SER A 581 19.46 -13.50 5.96
CA SER A 581 18.13 -13.72 6.53
C SER A 581 17.18 -14.24 5.45
N GLU A 582 16.43 -15.30 5.78
CA GLU A 582 15.52 -15.98 4.86
C GLU A 582 14.53 -14.97 4.23
N ALA A 583 13.96 -14.08 5.02
CA ALA A 583 13.03 -13.06 4.57
C ALA A 583 13.66 -12.08 3.54
N SER A 584 14.92 -11.64 3.75
CA SER A 584 15.60 -10.75 2.80
C SER A 584 15.94 -11.47 1.50
N VAL A 585 16.42 -12.71 1.59
CA VAL A 585 16.76 -13.51 0.41
C VAL A 585 15.51 -13.83 -0.42
N GLU A 586 14.40 -14.21 0.23
CA GLU A 586 13.14 -14.50 -0.44
C GLU A 586 12.61 -13.26 -1.16
N ARG A 587 12.63 -12.11 -0.48
CA ARG A 587 12.22 -10.82 -1.05
C ARG A 587 13.03 -10.46 -2.30
N LEU A 588 14.35 -10.60 -2.28
CA LEU A 588 15.21 -10.29 -3.43
C LEU A 588 15.08 -11.33 -4.56
N LYS A 589 14.74 -12.60 -4.26
CA LYS A 589 14.45 -13.62 -5.26
C LYS A 589 13.23 -13.27 -6.13
N ILE A 590 12.25 -12.55 -5.59
CA ILE A 590 11.10 -12.08 -6.37
C ILE A 590 11.56 -11.13 -7.49
N MET A 591 12.48 -10.22 -7.22
CA MET A 591 13.05 -9.34 -8.25
C MET A 591 13.72 -10.10 -9.39
N LYS A 592 14.30 -11.27 -9.09
CA LYS A 592 14.91 -12.16 -10.09
C LYS A 592 13.87 -12.97 -10.86
N SER A 593 12.76 -13.35 -10.23
CA SER A 593 11.77 -14.28 -10.80
C SER A 593 10.78 -13.61 -11.76
N THR A 594 10.56 -12.31 -11.64
CA THR A 594 9.60 -11.58 -12.50
C THR A 594 10.06 -10.18 -12.87
N SER A 595 9.73 -9.77 -14.09
CA SER A 595 9.86 -8.39 -14.57
C SER A 595 8.58 -7.57 -14.39
N ASP A 596 7.45 -8.22 -14.06
CA ASP A 596 6.13 -7.61 -13.91
C ASP A 596 6.06 -6.80 -12.61
N GLY A 597 5.94 -5.48 -12.75
CA GLY A 597 5.87 -4.54 -11.63
C GLY A 597 4.63 -4.72 -10.76
N PHE A 598 3.50 -5.17 -11.33
CA PHE A 598 2.29 -5.42 -10.54
C PHE A 598 2.45 -6.63 -9.62
N LYS A 599 3.08 -7.71 -10.10
CA LYS A 599 3.40 -8.89 -9.26
C LYS A 599 4.39 -8.55 -8.14
N ILE A 600 5.37 -7.70 -8.43
CA ILE A 600 6.34 -7.22 -7.43
C ILE A 600 5.62 -6.38 -6.38
N ALA A 601 4.72 -5.48 -6.77
CA ALA A 601 3.95 -4.66 -5.86
C ALA A 601 3.00 -5.50 -4.99
N ASP A 602 2.34 -6.51 -5.56
CA ASP A 602 1.51 -7.46 -4.80
C ASP A 602 2.30 -8.20 -3.74
N TYR A 603 3.53 -8.63 -4.07
CA TYR A 603 4.40 -9.29 -3.11
C TYR A 603 4.92 -8.32 -2.02
N ASP A 604 5.37 -7.12 -2.40
CA ASP A 604 5.84 -6.08 -1.44
C ASP A 604 4.76 -5.76 -0.43
N LEU A 605 3.52 -5.64 -0.90
CA LEU A 605 2.36 -5.38 -0.10
C LEU A 605 2.06 -6.53 0.88
N LYS A 606 2.08 -7.79 0.41
CA LYS A 606 1.88 -8.98 1.26
C LYS A 606 2.98 -9.13 2.32
N SER A 607 4.22 -8.79 1.99
CA SER A 607 5.36 -8.96 2.90
C SER A 607 5.44 -7.91 4.00
N ARG A 608 5.01 -6.67 3.73
CA ARG A 608 5.06 -5.54 4.70
C ARG A 608 3.80 -5.35 5.49
N GLY A 609 2.68 -5.88 4.99
CA GLY A 609 1.35 -5.60 5.53
C GLY A 609 0.81 -4.22 5.13
N PRO A 610 -0.52 -4.00 5.26
CA PRO A 610 -1.19 -2.77 4.83
C PRO A 610 -0.77 -1.53 5.63
N GLY A 611 -0.39 -1.70 6.90
CA GLY A 611 -0.07 -0.58 7.80
C GLY A 611 1.12 0.27 7.36
N ASP A 612 2.18 -0.38 6.86
CA ASP A 612 3.40 0.31 6.43
C ASP A 612 3.29 0.89 5.02
N PHE A 613 2.44 0.31 4.17
CA PHE A 613 2.22 0.79 2.81
C PHE A 613 1.46 2.13 2.77
N PHE A 614 0.48 2.30 3.64
CA PHE A 614 -0.29 3.55 3.72
C PHE A 614 0.49 4.69 4.38
N GLY A 615 1.59 4.42 5.08
CA GLY A 615 2.47 5.40 5.71
C GLY A 615 1.74 6.41 6.60
N THR A 616 2.45 7.14 7.44
CA THR A 616 1.90 8.20 8.31
C THR A 616 1.36 9.43 7.56
N ARG A 617 1.36 9.44 6.21
CA ARG A 617 1.02 10.60 5.37
C ARG A 617 -0.31 10.52 4.62
N GLN A 618 -1.00 9.38 4.59
CA GLN A 618 -2.36 9.31 4.02
C GLN A 618 -3.42 9.38 5.12
N HIS A 619 -3.66 10.59 5.60
CA HIS A 619 -4.87 10.92 6.35
C HIS A 619 -6.05 10.84 5.37
N GLY A 620 -6.85 9.77 5.45
CA GLY A 620 -8.04 9.74 4.61
C GLY A 620 -8.82 8.45 4.58
N LEU A 621 -8.21 7.27 4.65
CA LEU A 621 -8.99 6.03 4.62
C LEU A 621 -9.45 5.60 6.02
N PRO A 622 -10.70 5.13 6.15
CA PRO A 622 -11.20 4.56 7.40
C PRO A 622 -10.38 3.35 7.82
N LYS A 623 -10.10 3.23 9.13
CA LYS A 623 -9.40 2.06 9.68
C LYS A 623 -10.36 0.87 9.69
N LEU A 624 -10.00 -0.21 8.99
CA LEU A 624 -10.73 -1.46 9.00
C LEU A 624 -10.55 -2.21 10.33
N LYS A 625 -11.59 -2.90 10.76
CA LYS A 625 -11.64 -3.60 12.06
C LYS A 625 -11.39 -5.11 11.92
N ILE A 626 -11.85 -5.71 10.82
CA ILE A 626 -11.80 -7.17 10.61
C ILE A 626 -11.29 -7.55 9.21
N ALA A 627 -11.57 -6.74 8.19
CA ALA A 627 -11.13 -6.99 6.84
C ALA A 627 -9.64 -6.66 6.66
N ASP A 628 -8.93 -7.49 5.91
CA ASP A 628 -7.60 -7.23 5.39
C ASP A 628 -7.65 -7.04 3.89
N MET A 629 -7.30 -5.83 3.42
CA MET A 629 -7.38 -5.50 1.99
C MET A 629 -6.49 -6.38 1.11
N LEU A 630 -5.51 -7.08 1.69
CA LEU A 630 -4.56 -7.93 0.99
C LEU A 630 -5.02 -9.38 0.92
N GLU A 631 -5.52 -9.89 2.04
CA GLU A 631 -5.99 -11.26 2.14
C GLU A 631 -7.38 -11.40 1.53
N ASP A 632 -8.22 -10.35 1.66
CA ASP A 632 -9.63 -10.37 1.27
C ASP A 632 -9.89 -9.78 -0.13
N THR A 633 -8.90 -9.82 -1.04
CA THR A 633 -8.99 -9.24 -2.40
C THR A 633 -10.17 -9.80 -3.21
N GLY A 634 -10.47 -11.09 -3.10
CA GLY A 634 -11.62 -11.72 -3.75
C GLY A 634 -12.96 -11.13 -3.26
N THR A 635 -13.08 -10.97 -1.93
CA THR A 635 -14.28 -10.36 -1.32
C THR A 635 -14.39 -8.87 -1.68
N LEU A 636 -13.25 -8.16 -1.76
CA LEU A 636 -13.22 -6.76 -2.17
C LEU A 636 -13.76 -6.56 -3.60
N THR A 637 -13.40 -7.44 -4.53
CA THR A 637 -13.92 -7.42 -5.91
C THR A 637 -15.44 -7.66 -5.94
N GLN A 638 -15.91 -8.65 -5.18
CA GLN A 638 -17.36 -8.93 -5.04
C GLN A 638 -18.10 -7.70 -4.46
N CYS A 639 -17.54 -7.06 -3.44
CA CYS A 639 -18.12 -5.87 -2.83
C CYS A 639 -18.17 -4.69 -3.79
N GLN A 640 -17.17 -4.54 -4.67
CA GLN A 640 -17.17 -3.48 -5.68
C GLN A 640 -18.29 -3.68 -6.71
N GLU A 641 -18.47 -4.89 -7.21
CA GLU A 641 -19.56 -5.25 -8.13
C GLU A 641 -20.92 -5.02 -7.47
N CYS A 642 -21.08 -5.52 -6.25
CA CYS A 642 -22.28 -5.36 -5.44
C CYS A 642 -22.62 -3.87 -5.20
N ALA A 643 -21.63 -3.06 -4.80
CA ALA A 643 -21.80 -1.62 -4.59
C ALA A 643 -22.22 -0.90 -5.88
N GLY A 644 -21.64 -1.29 -7.02
CA GLY A 644 -22.03 -0.76 -8.34
C GLY A 644 -23.49 -1.07 -8.70
N LEU A 645 -23.97 -2.29 -8.40
CA LEU A 645 -25.36 -2.68 -8.60
C LEU A 645 -26.30 -1.87 -7.69
N ILE A 646 -26.01 -1.82 -6.39
CA ILE A 646 -26.83 -1.09 -5.41
C ILE A 646 -26.97 0.39 -5.81
N LEU A 647 -25.86 1.08 -6.10
CA LEU A 647 -25.88 2.51 -6.43
C LEU A 647 -26.46 2.83 -7.81
N ARG A 648 -26.53 1.84 -8.71
CA ARG A 648 -27.25 2.00 -9.97
C ARG A 648 -28.75 2.02 -9.74
N ASP A 649 -29.27 1.16 -8.86
CA ASP A 649 -30.69 1.00 -8.59
C ASP A 649 -31.20 2.00 -7.53
N ASP A 650 -30.37 2.31 -6.52
CA ASP A 650 -30.65 3.28 -5.46
C ASP A 650 -29.43 4.18 -5.18
N PRO A 651 -29.23 5.26 -5.96
CA PRO A 651 -28.05 6.13 -5.86
C PRO A 651 -27.89 6.86 -4.51
N ARG A 652 -28.96 6.97 -3.73
CA ARG A 652 -28.96 7.66 -2.42
C ARG A 652 -29.00 6.72 -1.24
N LEU A 653 -29.13 5.42 -1.48
CA LEU A 653 -29.32 4.41 -0.45
C LEU A 653 -30.57 4.66 0.42
N ASP A 654 -31.63 5.23 -0.17
CA ASP A 654 -32.88 5.53 0.53
C ASP A 654 -33.55 4.25 1.04
N SER A 655 -33.38 3.13 0.34
CA SER A 655 -33.86 1.80 0.72
C SER A 655 -32.97 1.08 1.75
N PHE A 656 -31.79 1.63 2.07
CA PHE A 656 -30.78 0.98 2.94
C PHE A 656 -30.31 1.89 4.10
N PRO A 657 -31.21 2.32 5.01
CA PRO A 657 -30.89 3.30 6.03
C PRO A 657 -29.80 2.83 7.01
N VAL A 658 -29.69 1.52 7.28
CA VAL A 658 -28.65 0.95 8.14
C VAL A 658 -27.28 1.09 7.48
N LEU A 659 -27.15 0.73 6.21
CA LEU A 659 -25.91 0.92 5.44
C LEU A 659 -25.53 2.40 5.34
N CYS A 660 -26.48 3.28 5.10
CA CYS A 660 -26.24 4.73 5.04
C CYS A 660 -25.65 5.26 6.36
N ASN A 661 -26.16 4.81 7.51
CA ASN A 661 -25.63 5.15 8.80
C ASN A 661 -24.23 4.56 9.04
N GLN A 662 -23.99 3.32 8.63
CA GLN A 662 -22.66 2.68 8.73
C GLN A 662 -21.61 3.44 7.89
N ILE A 663 -21.96 3.84 6.65
CA ILE A 663 -21.08 4.66 5.80
C ILE A 663 -20.78 5.99 6.49
N SER A 664 -21.81 6.69 6.99
CA SER A 664 -21.65 7.96 7.68
C SER A 664 -20.72 7.83 8.90
N ASN A 665 -20.88 6.78 9.70
CA ASN A 665 -20.06 6.53 10.87
C ASN A 665 -18.61 6.16 10.49
N MET A 666 -18.41 5.39 9.43
CA MET A 666 -17.08 5.00 8.94
C MET A 666 -16.29 6.23 8.46
N PHE A 667 -16.91 7.13 7.71
CA PHE A 667 -16.23 8.29 7.12
C PHE A 667 -16.16 9.53 8.03
N ARG A 668 -17.09 9.73 8.96
CA ARG A 668 -17.00 10.82 9.98
C ARG A 668 -15.80 10.67 10.91
N ARG A 669 -15.41 9.44 11.22
CA ARG A 669 -14.26 9.15 12.11
C ARG A 669 -12.91 9.32 11.41
N SER A 670 -12.88 9.50 10.10
CA SER A 670 -11.67 9.64 9.29
C SER A 670 -11.37 11.07 8.82
N ASN A 671 -12.10 12.11 9.28
CA ASN A 671 -11.95 13.52 8.87
C ASN A 671 -12.07 13.74 7.33
N TYR A 672 -12.98 13.03 6.66
CA TYR A 672 -13.39 13.32 5.30
C TYR A 672 -14.53 14.33 5.26
#